data_28a9c43ba8611f175afee668e6aa334d
#
_entry.id   28a9c43ba8611f175afee668e6aa334d
#
_cell.length_a   1.000
_cell.length_b   1.000
_cell.length_c   1.000
_cell.angle_alpha   90.00
_cell.angle_beta   90.00
_cell.angle_gamma   90.00
#
_symmetry.space_group_name_H-M   'P 1'
#
loop_
_entity.id
_entity.type
_entity.pdbx_description
1 polymer ?
#
loop_
_entity_poly.entity_id
_entity_poly.type
_entity_poly.pdbx_seq_one_letter_code
_entity_poly.pdbx_strand_id
1 'polypeptide(L)'
;MSDNNKNIKKEINQKQPNDMMPLVERKIEFFKDIVQKTIIHIQKNKSLDILGISDVSTCIEKLSELSKKIEEISNLNFVTTDNIINSLQLINNELSTLLKNYGTESFEDLLLICFGNNNKITTDEMEAYKYELLKRYFHPISYKVVSKKDEPKKKDEIDEKTPNLSCFEVASVYKQFYMKVHGIKVYAYSAQLKKSLLIYGIIDNVVIEFLNNKFITNKLQSIKDNLPNEVEFQTELFDKFISSLMLKDFLVNETCNDIYGKFAGGTAQINLLKQKQISQAVKEFISDEMYNKRNILIMLLVRSANYDNQYLAYLLYDLLSNDSNGNVDTHEQTVLIDSFPWPIKQLFKHAMKKTIQYTNELSNFDINKIPLEQQICLLKASDSVKEKAMMKLKEVKAKSEDSGSKARQYLDGLLKIPFGVYKKEPILNMMSTIRNSFKDLYKKHEISKHFPEIISKDNYTSVEIIQNLKKIQGKDNAMDHLKKLLNVKSYLLDGDKKKLLENMKIVDEILKKNNKPTFKSYNLKKTNIIEVLNFTIETYYNKDDDHDSKNFIKDIITEFNNSSVKNLTSNNTELQNDIDKININMKTITNYMSQVKSTLDKVVYGHEKAKKQIERIIGQWINGGPEGGSSHILGFEGNPGIGKTTLAKGLSECLKDENGESRPFALIALGGDSNASTLVGHSYTYVGSNYGSIIQILIDKKCMNPIILFDEVDKISKTEHGREITGVLTHLLDTTQNTCFQDKYFSGIDIDLSKALFILSYNDVESIDKILLDRVHRIKFDSLTIEDKIIICNKHLLPELYKQVGFNDDNIIFSDEVLKYIIESYTLEPGARKLKEKLFEIIADINLEILKNSINDDNNEKIIEFPIKITVELLKTKYFKENKEIKVYKIHDESKIGVINALWANQLSQGGVLPLQ
;
A
#
# COMPACT_ATOMS: atom_id res chain seq x y z
N MET A 1 -65.87 9.76 -44.23
CA MET A 1 -64.55 10.07 -43.63
C MET A 1 -64.34 11.59 -43.36
N SER A 2 -65.38 12.42 -43.48
CA SER A 2 -65.35 13.86 -43.28
C SER A 2 -65.99 14.34 -41.97
N ASP A 3 -66.72 13.50 -41.25
CA ASP A 3 -67.46 13.91 -40.04
C ASP A 3 -66.77 13.55 -38.71
N ASN A 4 -65.81 12.60 -38.69
CA ASN A 4 -65.07 12.26 -37.47
C ASN A 4 -63.96 13.29 -37.14
N ASN A 5 -63.51 14.10 -38.12
CA ASN A 5 -62.51 15.12 -37.88
C ASN A 5 -63.04 16.40 -37.26
N LYS A 6 -64.35 16.62 -37.37
CA LYS A 6 -65.02 17.79 -36.77
C LYS A 6 -65.35 17.60 -35.30
N ASN A 7 -65.65 16.38 -34.88
CA ASN A 7 -65.91 16.09 -33.48
C ASN A 7 -64.62 16.07 -32.62
N ILE A 8 -63.49 15.61 -33.18
CA ILE A 8 -62.22 15.66 -32.47
C ILE A 8 -61.69 17.09 -32.29
N LYS A 9 -61.97 17.97 -33.28
CA LYS A 9 -61.65 19.42 -33.16
C LYS A 9 -62.58 20.20 -32.22
N LYS A 10 -63.83 19.68 -31.95
CA LYS A 10 -64.75 20.31 -31.01
C LYS A 10 -64.50 19.87 -29.55
N GLU A 11 -63.96 18.69 -29.30
CA GLU A 11 -63.59 18.29 -27.95
C GLU A 11 -62.29 18.93 -27.49
N ILE A 12 -61.40 19.34 -28.40
CA ILE A 12 -60.13 20.00 -28.04
C ILE A 12 -60.36 21.48 -27.64
N ASN A 13 -61.44 22.10 -28.09
CA ASN A 13 -61.72 23.54 -27.88
C ASN A 13 -62.65 23.86 -26.66
N GLN A 14 -62.93 22.88 -25.78
CA GLN A 14 -63.75 23.11 -24.58
C GLN A 14 -63.10 22.70 -23.23
N LYS A 15 -61.78 22.47 -23.17
CA LYS A 15 -61.08 22.39 -21.88
C LYS A 15 -60.69 23.80 -21.42
N GLN A 16 -61.26 24.20 -20.29
CA GLN A 16 -61.00 25.52 -19.69
C GLN A 16 -59.46 25.71 -19.43
N PRO A 17 -58.95 26.94 -19.61
CA PRO A 17 -57.51 27.27 -19.43
C PRO A 17 -56.91 26.84 -18.06
N ASN A 18 -57.73 26.70 -17.04
CA ASN A 18 -57.31 26.32 -15.68
C ASN A 18 -56.88 24.84 -15.53
N ASP A 19 -57.31 23.90 -16.43
CA ASP A 19 -56.96 22.50 -16.32
C ASP A 19 -55.60 22.19 -16.94
N MET A 20 -55.01 23.10 -17.73
CA MET A 20 -53.75 22.91 -18.42
C MET A 20 -52.51 23.32 -17.56
N MET A 21 -52.68 24.28 -16.63
CA MET A 21 -51.55 24.77 -15.81
C MET A 21 -50.86 23.68 -14.96
N PRO A 22 -51.57 22.75 -14.33
CA PRO A 22 -50.87 21.69 -13.58
C PRO A 22 -50.05 20.73 -14.47
N LEU A 23 -50.45 20.59 -15.75
CA LEU A 23 -49.69 19.80 -16.73
C LEU A 23 -48.41 20.50 -17.20
N VAL A 24 -48.50 21.82 -17.36
CA VAL A 24 -47.37 22.67 -17.72
C VAL A 24 -46.35 22.69 -16.56
N GLU A 25 -46.80 22.86 -15.34
CA GLU A 25 -45.93 22.85 -14.15
C GLU A 25 -45.21 21.49 -14.00
N ARG A 26 -45.90 20.37 -14.15
CA ARG A 26 -45.29 19.03 -14.15
C ARG A 26 -44.26 18.87 -15.26
N LYS A 27 -44.50 19.42 -16.44
CA LYS A 27 -43.54 19.36 -17.56
C LYS A 27 -42.31 20.21 -17.30
N ILE A 28 -42.45 21.38 -16.68
CA ILE A 28 -41.37 22.23 -16.25
C ILE A 28 -40.53 21.52 -15.17
N GLU A 29 -41.16 20.93 -14.16
CA GLU A 29 -40.47 20.16 -13.11
C GLU A 29 -39.70 18.99 -13.73
N PHE A 30 -40.29 18.28 -14.67
CA PHE A 30 -39.64 17.21 -15.40
C PHE A 30 -38.41 17.67 -16.15
N PHE A 31 -38.45 18.81 -16.87
CA PHE A 31 -37.27 19.33 -17.55
C PHE A 31 -36.17 19.77 -16.57
N LYS A 32 -36.54 20.39 -15.45
CA LYS A 32 -35.57 20.75 -14.39
C LYS A 32 -34.86 19.51 -13.83
N ASP A 33 -35.60 18.45 -13.56
CA ASP A 33 -35.07 17.19 -13.05
C ASP A 33 -34.08 16.55 -14.07
N ILE A 34 -34.44 16.53 -15.35
CA ILE A 34 -33.54 16.00 -16.41
C ILE A 34 -32.26 16.83 -16.54
N VAL A 35 -32.33 18.14 -16.49
CA VAL A 35 -31.15 19.01 -16.55
C VAL A 35 -30.21 18.70 -15.38
N GLN A 36 -30.71 18.57 -14.16
CA GLN A 36 -29.90 18.23 -12.97
C GLN A 36 -29.28 16.84 -13.09
N LYS A 37 -30.07 15.81 -13.47
CA LYS A 37 -29.58 14.44 -13.68
C LYS A 37 -28.51 14.41 -14.76
N THR A 38 -28.67 15.17 -15.83
CA THR A 38 -27.71 15.23 -16.94
C THR A 38 -26.38 15.86 -16.49
N ILE A 39 -26.41 16.88 -15.64
CA ILE A 39 -25.17 17.49 -15.08
C ILE A 39 -24.39 16.45 -14.27
N ILE A 40 -25.07 15.71 -13.38
CA ILE A 40 -24.44 14.64 -12.57
C ILE A 40 -23.87 13.56 -13.48
N HIS A 41 -24.64 13.13 -14.48
CA HIS A 41 -24.23 12.11 -15.44
C HIS A 41 -22.96 12.50 -16.22
N ILE A 42 -22.87 13.75 -16.67
CA ILE A 42 -21.69 14.24 -17.40
C ILE A 42 -20.45 14.31 -16.49
N GLN A 43 -20.62 14.71 -15.23
CA GLN A 43 -19.51 14.69 -14.27
C GLN A 43 -19.02 13.26 -14.00
N LYS A 44 -19.96 12.30 -13.89
CA LYS A 44 -19.64 10.86 -13.78
C LYS A 44 -18.87 10.36 -15.01
N ASN A 45 -19.34 10.71 -16.21
CA ASN A 45 -18.68 10.32 -17.46
C ASN A 45 -17.29 10.94 -17.64
N LYS A 46 -17.07 12.15 -17.09
CA LYS A 46 -15.74 12.75 -17.02
C LYS A 46 -14.81 11.95 -16.12
N SER A 47 -15.28 11.54 -14.95
CA SER A 47 -14.46 10.75 -14.01
C SER A 47 -14.11 9.35 -14.53
N LEU A 48 -14.88 8.84 -15.49
CA LEU A 48 -14.68 7.57 -16.19
C LEU A 48 -13.88 7.73 -17.52
N ASP A 49 -13.31 8.90 -17.77
CA ASP A 49 -12.58 9.25 -19.01
C ASP A 49 -13.37 9.02 -20.32
N ILE A 50 -14.71 9.03 -20.26
CA ILE A 50 -15.57 8.86 -21.42
C ILE A 50 -15.74 10.18 -22.19
N LEU A 51 -15.82 11.30 -21.45
CA LEU A 51 -15.96 12.65 -22.00
C LEU A 51 -14.72 13.50 -21.68
N GLY A 52 -14.24 14.23 -22.68
CA GLY A 52 -13.15 15.18 -22.54
C GLY A 52 -13.54 16.43 -21.73
N ILE A 53 -12.56 17.15 -21.19
CA ILE A 53 -12.79 18.37 -20.39
C ILE A 53 -13.53 19.43 -21.20
N SER A 54 -13.19 19.61 -22.47
CA SER A 54 -13.84 20.56 -23.39
C SER A 54 -15.32 20.23 -23.63
N ASP A 55 -15.61 18.93 -23.81
CA ASP A 55 -16.98 18.46 -24.03
C ASP A 55 -17.87 18.69 -22.81
N VAL A 56 -17.31 18.45 -21.62
CA VAL A 56 -17.98 18.68 -20.35
C VAL A 56 -18.30 20.16 -20.15
N SER A 57 -17.31 21.05 -20.40
CA SER A 57 -17.51 22.51 -20.26
C SER A 57 -18.59 23.02 -21.20
N THR A 58 -18.53 22.63 -22.47
CA THR A 58 -19.53 23.02 -23.50
C THR A 58 -20.94 22.52 -23.15
N CYS A 59 -21.03 21.31 -22.60
CA CYS A 59 -22.33 20.75 -22.22
C CYS A 59 -22.92 21.45 -20.99
N ILE A 60 -22.10 21.72 -19.96
CA ILE A 60 -22.56 22.43 -18.75
C ILE A 60 -23.04 23.85 -19.12
N GLU A 61 -22.34 24.55 -20.01
CA GLU A 61 -22.73 25.87 -20.47
C GLU A 61 -24.11 25.83 -21.12
N LYS A 62 -24.33 24.91 -22.07
CA LYS A 62 -25.63 24.72 -22.70
C LYS A 62 -26.75 24.32 -21.74
N LEU A 63 -26.46 23.47 -20.77
CA LEU A 63 -27.43 23.08 -19.73
C LEU A 63 -27.79 24.27 -18.83
N SER A 64 -26.81 25.15 -18.54
CA SER A 64 -27.05 26.39 -17.78
C SER A 64 -27.96 27.36 -18.57
N GLU A 65 -27.76 27.51 -19.88
CA GLU A 65 -28.64 28.31 -20.72
C GLU A 65 -30.08 27.75 -20.79
N LEU A 66 -30.22 26.42 -20.90
CA LEU A 66 -31.51 25.75 -20.82
C LEU A 66 -32.21 25.93 -19.50
N SER A 67 -31.47 25.85 -18.39
CA SER A 67 -32.01 26.07 -17.06
C SER A 67 -32.58 27.49 -16.90
N LYS A 68 -31.89 28.52 -17.44
CA LYS A 68 -32.39 29.90 -17.43
C LYS A 68 -33.68 30.03 -18.25
N LYS A 69 -33.75 29.45 -19.46
CA LYS A 69 -34.98 29.45 -20.28
C LYS A 69 -36.14 28.76 -19.55
N ILE A 70 -35.90 27.67 -18.84
CA ILE A 70 -36.91 26.94 -18.05
C ILE A 70 -37.41 27.83 -16.87
N GLU A 71 -36.50 28.55 -16.20
CA GLU A 71 -36.87 29.48 -15.15
C GLU A 71 -37.64 30.68 -15.65
N GLU A 72 -37.28 31.26 -16.81
CA GLU A 72 -38.03 32.33 -17.46
C GLU A 72 -39.46 31.92 -17.72
N ILE A 73 -39.69 30.72 -18.24
CA ILE A 73 -41.07 30.23 -18.51
C ILE A 73 -41.82 30.00 -17.16
N SER A 74 -41.13 29.53 -16.14
CA SER A 74 -41.73 29.32 -14.79
C SER A 74 -42.22 30.65 -14.15
N ASN A 75 -41.62 31.78 -14.47
CA ASN A 75 -41.91 33.10 -13.89
C ASN A 75 -42.91 33.91 -14.73
N LEU A 76 -43.34 33.45 -15.90
CA LEU A 76 -44.25 34.17 -16.78
C LEU A 76 -45.70 33.94 -16.39
N ASN A 77 -46.25 34.82 -15.53
CA ASN A 77 -47.65 34.75 -15.05
C ASN A 77 -48.72 35.27 -15.99
N PHE A 78 -48.37 35.79 -17.20
CA PHE A 78 -49.30 36.50 -18.08
C PHE A 78 -49.15 36.14 -19.60
N VAL A 79 -48.61 35.00 -19.96
CA VAL A 79 -48.47 34.61 -21.38
C VAL A 79 -49.58 33.65 -21.77
N THR A 80 -50.05 33.74 -23.03
CA THR A 80 -51.06 32.80 -23.56
C THR A 80 -50.54 31.35 -23.54
N THR A 81 -51.42 30.42 -23.21
CA THR A 81 -51.07 28.96 -23.06
C THR A 81 -50.39 28.41 -24.33
N ASP A 82 -50.71 28.91 -25.51
CA ASP A 82 -50.10 28.46 -26.77
C ASP A 82 -48.64 28.88 -26.87
N ASN A 83 -48.25 30.05 -26.37
CA ASN A 83 -46.87 30.48 -26.37
C ASN A 83 -46.03 29.66 -25.38
N ILE A 84 -46.58 29.29 -24.24
CA ILE A 84 -45.91 28.40 -23.26
C ILE A 84 -45.68 27.02 -23.85
N ILE A 85 -46.67 26.44 -24.53
CA ILE A 85 -46.54 25.13 -25.18
C ILE A 85 -45.47 25.19 -26.28
N ASN A 86 -45.43 26.23 -27.11
CA ASN A 86 -44.40 26.42 -28.11
C ASN A 86 -42.99 26.53 -27.50
N SER A 87 -42.85 27.29 -26.42
CA SER A 87 -41.57 27.41 -25.70
C SER A 87 -41.13 26.10 -25.08
N LEU A 88 -42.04 25.33 -24.51
CA LEU A 88 -41.75 23.99 -23.99
C LEU A 88 -41.36 23.01 -25.09
N GLN A 89 -41.95 23.13 -26.29
CA GLN A 89 -41.54 22.34 -27.47
C GLN A 89 -40.12 22.69 -27.93
N LEU A 90 -39.77 23.98 -27.95
CA LEU A 90 -38.40 24.42 -28.28
C LEU A 90 -37.40 23.89 -27.28
N ILE A 91 -37.68 23.97 -25.98
CA ILE A 91 -36.82 23.40 -24.94
C ILE A 91 -36.67 21.88 -25.10
N ASN A 92 -37.77 21.17 -25.40
CA ASN A 92 -37.72 19.73 -25.68
C ASN A 92 -36.81 19.39 -26.85
N ASN A 93 -36.84 20.15 -27.93
CA ASN A 93 -36.01 19.98 -29.12
C ASN A 93 -34.52 20.29 -28.82
N GLU A 94 -34.26 21.39 -28.14
CA GLU A 94 -32.90 21.75 -27.72
C GLU A 94 -32.32 20.67 -26.79
N LEU A 95 -33.07 20.21 -25.81
CA LEU A 95 -32.70 19.15 -24.92
C LEU A 95 -32.46 17.83 -25.64
N SER A 96 -33.37 17.44 -26.55
CA SER A 96 -33.20 16.26 -27.41
C SER A 96 -31.90 16.32 -28.22
N THR A 97 -31.57 17.50 -28.77
CA THR A 97 -30.33 17.71 -29.55
C THR A 97 -29.11 17.62 -28.67
N LEU A 98 -29.18 18.12 -27.45
CA LEU A 98 -28.09 18.03 -26.46
C LEU A 98 -27.90 16.60 -26.01
N LEU A 99 -28.96 15.90 -25.64
CA LEU A 99 -28.92 14.48 -25.22
C LEU A 99 -28.45 13.55 -26.33
N LYS A 100 -28.57 13.93 -27.61
CA LYS A 100 -28.04 13.17 -28.73
C LYS A 100 -26.54 12.96 -28.64
N ASN A 101 -25.79 13.94 -28.11
CA ASN A 101 -24.34 13.92 -28.04
C ASN A 101 -23.81 13.54 -26.64
N TYR A 102 -24.57 13.85 -25.58
CA TYR A 102 -24.09 13.73 -24.20
C TYR A 102 -24.90 12.76 -23.33
N GLY A 103 -26.06 12.28 -23.85
CA GLY A 103 -26.95 11.38 -23.14
C GLY A 103 -27.58 11.97 -21.89
N THR A 104 -28.07 11.09 -21.02
CA THR A 104 -28.62 11.41 -19.70
C THR A 104 -28.51 10.21 -18.78
N GLU A 105 -28.73 10.40 -17.47
CA GLU A 105 -28.58 9.32 -16.49
C GLU A 105 -29.64 8.21 -16.67
N SER A 106 -30.88 8.59 -17.03
CA SER A 106 -32.01 7.66 -17.10
C SER A 106 -32.39 7.32 -18.53
N PHE A 107 -32.47 6.03 -18.81
CA PHE A 107 -32.94 5.50 -20.09
C PHE A 107 -34.40 5.88 -20.37
N GLU A 108 -35.27 5.83 -19.34
CA GLU A 108 -36.66 6.22 -19.44
C GLU A 108 -36.82 7.69 -19.81
N ASP A 109 -36.06 8.58 -19.20
CA ASP A 109 -36.10 10.02 -19.47
C ASP A 109 -35.70 10.35 -20.90
N LEU A 110 -34.67 9.64 -21.44
CA LEU A 110 -34.28 9.78 -22.84
C LEU A 110 -35.44 9.39 -23.81
N LEU A 111 -36.08 8.26 -23.49
CA LEU A 111 -37.20 7.80 -24.35
C LEU A 111 -38.41 8.72 -24.25
N LEU A 112 -38.71 9.27 -23.09
CA LEU A 112 -39.78 10.25 -22.89
C LEU A 112 -39.53 11.56 -23.64
N ILE A 113 -38.30 12.00 -23.78
CA ILE A 113 -37.94 13.17 -24.58
C ILE A 113 -38.04 12.89 -26.08
N CYS A 114 -37.52 11.70 -26.52
CA CYS A 114 -37.45 11.36 -27.92
C CYS A 114 -38.78 10.85 -28.52
N PHE A 115 -39.57 10.14 -27.75
CA PHE A 115 -40.82 9.48 -28.18
C PHE A 115 -42.09 10.05 -27.54
N GLY A 116 -42.01 10.81 -26.43
CA GLY A 116 -43.16 11.32 -25.69
C GLY A 116 -43.80 10.31 -24.71
N ASN A 117 -44.90 10.72 -24.02
CA ASN A 117 -45.47 10.03 -22.88
C ASN A 117 -46.23 8.72 -23.16
N ASN A 118 -46.54 8.34 -24.40
CA ASN A 118 -47.49 7.26 -24.70
C ASN A 118 -46.87 6.04 -25.39
N ASN A 119 -45.57 5.82 -25.27
CA ASN A 119 -44.95 4.76 -26.05
C ASN A 119 -44.73 3.48 -25.25
N LYS A 120 -45.55 2.47 -25.53
CA LYS A 120 -45.23 1.09 -25.24
C LYS A 120 -44.25 0.59 -26.29
N ILE A 121 -42.97 0.49 -25.91
CA ILE A 121 -41.90 -0.05 -26.76
C ILE A 121 -41.96 -1.57 -26.73
N THR A 122 -42.39 -2.11 -25.59
CA THR A 122 -42.49 -3.54 -25.32
C THR A 122 -43.83 -4.11 -25.66
N THR A 123 -43.84 -5.09 -26.55
CA THR A 123 -45.04 -5.83 -26.98
C THR A 123 -45.13 -7.22 -26.33
N ASP A 124 -44.00 -7.73 -25.82
CA ASP A 124 -43.90 -9.04 -25.18
C ASP A 124 -43.55 -8.91 -23.71
N GLU A 125 -44.00 -9.87 -22.88
CA GLU A 125 -43.76 -9.89 -21.44
C GLU A 125 -42.29 -9.99 -21.09
N MET A 126 -41.50 -10.70 -21.90
CA MET A 126 -40.06 -10.84 -21.71
C MET A 126 -39.29 -9.55 -22.05
N GLU A 127 -39.72 -8.82 -23.09
CA GLU A 127 -39.20 -7.50 -23.40
C GLU A 127 -39.52 -6.49 -22.29
N ALA A 128 -40.65 -6.62 -21.61
CA ALA A 128 -41.01 -5.76 -20.50
C ALA A 128 -40.03 -5.96 -19.31
N TYR A 129 -39.64 -7.19 -18.95
CA TYR A 129 -38.64 -7.45 -17.92
C TYR A 129 -37.23 -6.98 -18.32
N LYS A 130 -36.87 -7.09 -19.61
CA LYS A 130 -35.63 -6.54 -20.17
C LYS A 130 -35.62 -5.00 -20.10
N TYR A 131 -36.76 -4.37 -20.38
CA TYR A 131 -36.93 -2.92 -20.25
C TYR A 131 -36.77 -2.43 -18.82
N GLU A 132 -37.29 -3.14 -17.83
CA GLU A 132 -37.09 -2.81 -16.41
C GLU A 132 -35.61 -2.85 -16.02
N LEU A 133 -34.83 -3.82 -16.53
CA LEU A 133 -33.38 -3.88 -16.29
C LEU A 133 -32.66 -2.68 -16.92
N LEU A 134 -33.00 -2.35 -18.17
CA LEU A 134 -32.39 -1.20 -18.85
C LEU A 134 -32.79 0.12 -18.19
N LYS A 135 -34.02 0.28 -17.74
CA LYS A 135 -34.49 1.46 -16.99
C LYS A 135 -33.68 1.67 -15.72
N ARG A 136 -33.26 0.60 -15.04
CA ARG A 136 -32.61 0.65 -13.74
C ARG A 136 -31.09 0.77 -13.83
N TYR A 137 -30.45 0.12 -14.80
CA TYR A 137 -29.01 -0.06 -14.86
C TYR A 137 -28.32 0.46 -16.11
N PHE A 138 -29.06 0.96 -17.09
CA PHE A 138 -28.49 1.47 -18.33
C PHE A 138 -28.50 3.00 -18.36
N HIS A 139 -27.32 3.60 -18.58
CA HIS A 139 -27.09 5.05 -18.63
C HIS A 139 -26.72 5.47 -20.06
N PRO A 140 -27.61 6.14 -20.79
CA PRO A 140 -27.34 6.61 -22.15
C PRO A 140 -26.24 7.67 -22.21
N ILE A 141 -25.31 7.54 -23.16
CA ILE A 141 -24.22 8.51 -23.42
C ILE A 141 -24.50 9.30 -24.71
N SER A 142 -25.02 8.64 -25.71
CA SER A 142 -25.38 9.29 -26.99
C SER A 142 -26.44 8.47 -27.70
N TYR A 143 -27.13 9.07 -28.67
CA TYR A 143 -28.06 8.32 -29.51
C TYR A 143 -28.04 8.78 -30.94
N LYS A 144 -28.47 7.90 -31.85
CA LYS A 144 -28.69 8.18 -33.26
C LYS A 144 -30.12 7.76 -33.66
N VAL A 145 -30.74 8.55 -34.53
CA VAL A 145 -32.03 8.16 -35.17
C VAL A 145 -31.67 7.33 -36.38
N VAL A 146 -32.20 6.12 -36.48
CA VAL A 146 -31.90 5.17 -37.57
C VAL A 146 -33.19 4.81 -38.26
N SER A 147 -33.19 4.78 -39.61
CA SER A 147 -34.31 4.24 -40.41
C SER A 147 -34.03 2.77 -40.72
N LYS A 148 -35.03 1.88 -40.64
CA LYS A 148 -34.89 0.43 -40.92
C LYS A 148 -34.32 0.11 -42.31
N LYS A 149 -34.12 1.13 -43.19
CA LYS A 149 -33.72 0.95 -44.60
C LYS A 149 -32.32 1.42 -44.98
N ASP A 150 -31.56 2.12 -44.11
CA ASP A 150 -30.43 2.95 -44.57
C ASP A 150 -29.04 2.59 -44.07
N GLU A 151 -28.77 1.40 -43.52
CA GLU A 151 -27.37 1.03 -43.16
C GLU A 151 -26.79 -0.05 -44.09
N PRO A 152 -25.52 0.14 -44.58
CA PRO A 152 -24.84 -0.84 -45.40
C PRO A 152 -24.38 -2.05 -44.60
N LYS A 153 -24.57 -3.22 -45.18
CA LYS A 153 -24.27 -4.56 -44.71
C LYS A 153 -22.85 -4.73 -44.16
N LYS A 154 -22.67 -4.59 -42.88
CA LYS A 154 -21.58 -5.21 -42.11
C LYS A 154 -22.14 -5.69 -40.76
N LYS A 155 -21.80 -6.85 -40.35
CA LYS A 155 -22.10 -7.66 -39.13
C LYS A 155 -22.96 -7.10 -37.95
N ASP A 156 -23.51 -5.91 -38.03
CA ASP A 156 -24.36 -5.22 -37.05
C ASP A 156 -25.78 -4.97 -37.62
N GLU A 157 -26.28 -5.82 -38.52
CA GLU A 157 -27.51 -5.58 -39.25
C GLU A 157 -28.75 -5.70 -38.36
N ILE A 158 -29.49 -4.59 -38.31
CA ILE A 158 -30.86 -4.58 -37.79
C ILE A 158 -31.78 -5.09 -38.91
N ASP A 159 -32.10 -6.38 -38.88
CA ASP A 159 -33.02 -7.04 -39.76
C ASP A 159 -34.47 -6.63 -39.44
N GLU A 160 -35.40 -6.81 -40.42
CA GLU A 160 -36.83 -6.60 -40.19
C GLU A 160 -37.42 -7.46 -39.09
N LYS A 161 -36.72 -8.53 -38.69
CA LYS A 161 -37.06 -9.45 -37.57
C LYS A 161 -36.50 -9.05 -36.22
N THR A 162 -35.71 -7.96 -36.12
CA THR A 162 -35.13 -7.53 -34.87
C THR A 162 -36.24 -7.11 -33.89
N PRO A 163 -36.25 -7.62 -32.64
CA PRO A 163 -37.23 -7.23 -31.63
C PRO A 163 -37.24 -5.72 -31.40
N ASN A 164 -38.33 -5.17 -30.91
CA ASN A 164 -38.46 -3.73 -30.67
C ASN A 164 -37.46 -3.18 -29.66
N LEU A 165 -36.93 -4.06 -28.79
CA LEU A 165 -35.90 -3.74 -27.80
C LEU A 165 -34.76 -4.79 -27.85
N SER A 166 -33.68 -4.45 -28.54
CA SER A 166 -32.50 -5.32 -28.72
C SER A 166 -31.24 -4.67 -28.19
N CYS A 167 -30.29 -5.45 -27.71
CA CYS A 167 -29.01 -4.99 -27.17
C CYS A 167 -27.85 -5.61 -27.96
N PHE A 168 -26.85 -4.79 -28.29
CA PHE A 168 -25.68 -5.20 -29.08
C PHE A 168 -24.38 -4.75 -28.41
N GLU A 169 -23.26 -5.42 -28.69
CA GLU A 169 -21.94 -4.96 -28.26
C GLU A 169 -21.52 -3.67 -28.97
N VAL A 170 -20.75 -2.84 -28.27
CA VAL A 170 -20.13 -1.65 -28.83
C VAL A 170 -18.95 -2.08 -29.69
N ALA A 171 -18.89 -1.64 -30.98
CA ALA A 171 -17.81 -1.99 -31.89
C ALA A 171 -16.46 -1.43 -31.41
N SER A 172 -15.35 -2.06 -31.87
CA SER A 172 -13.96 -1.77 -31.51
C SER A 172 -13.48 -0.33 -31.79
N VAL A 173 -14.29 0.51 -32.39
CA VAL A 173 -13.99 1.93 -32.70
C VAL A 173 -13.89 2.81 -31.44
N TYR A 174 -14.55 2.42 -30.35
CA TYR A 174 -14.46 3.15 -29.08
C TYR A 174 -13.13 2.85 -28.38
N LYS A 175 -12.24 3.85 -28.34
CA LYS A 175 -10.91 3.73 -27.73
C LYS A 175 -10.93 3.63 -26.19
N GLN A 176 -11.99 4.14 -25.56
CA GLN A 176 -12.10 4.16 -24.11
C GLN A 176 -12.35 2.75 -23.56
N PHE A 177 -11.47 2.29 -22.69
CA PHE A 177 -11.55 0.98 -22.06
C PHE A 177 -12.89 0.74 -21.35
N TYR A 178 -13.37 1.74 -20.59
CA TYR A 178 -14.63 1.64 -19.85
C TYR A 178 -15.83 1.37 -20.77
N MET A 179 -15.88 2.04 -21.91
CA MET A 179 -16.92 1.80 -22.93
C MET A 179 -16.85 0.42 -23.56
N LYS A 180 -15.65 -0.13 -23.77
CA LYS A 180 -15.50 -1.50 -24.30
C LYS A 180 -16.02 -2.55 -23.31
N VAL A 181 -15.78 -2.35 -22.01
CA VAL A 181 -16.17 -3.29 -20.96
C VAL A 181 -17.65 -3.17 -20.61
N HIS A 182 -18.12 -1.95 -20.32
CA HIS A 182 -19.46 -1.69 -19.77
C HIS A 182 -20.45 -1.14 -20.78
N GLY A 183 -19.98 -0.77 -21.97
CA GLY A 183 -20.82 -0.18 -23.03
C GLY A 183 -21.67 -1.20 -23.77
N ILE A 184 -22.89 -0.81 -24.06
CA ILE A 184 -23.80 -1.51 -24.98
C ILE A 184 -24.48 -0.53 -25.92
N LYS A 185 -24.95 -1.06 -27.07
CA LYS A 185 -25.87 -0.37 -27.96
C LYS A 185 -27.27 -0.93 -27.73
N VAL A 186 -28.23 -0.05 -27.48
CA VAL A 186 -29.64 -0.43 -27.30
C VAL A 186 -30.42 0.10 -28.51
N TYR A 187 -31.04 -0.81 -29.22
CA TYR A 187 -31.98 -0.47 -30.28
C TYR A 187 -33.39 -0.41 -29.69
N ALA A 188 -34.06 0.71 -29.86
CA ALA A 188 -35.44 0.92 -29.42
C ALA A 188 -36.29 1.40 -30.60
N TYR A 189 -37.37 0.69 -30.91
CA TYR A 189 -38.32 1.00 -31.97
C TYR A 189 -39.70 1.35 -31.40
N SER A 190 -40.21 2.51 -31.81
CA SER A 190 -41.57 2.89 -31.50
C SER A 190 -42.49 2.65 -32.73
N ALA A 191 -43.39 1.67 -32.63
CA ALA A 191 -44.33 1.31 -33.66
C ALA A 191 -45.31 2.47 -33.98
N GLN A 192 -45.66 3.28 -32.98
CA GLN A 192 -46.57 4.42 -33.14
C GLN A 192 -45.97 5.57 -33.97
N LEU A 193 -44.71 5.91 -33.68
CA LEU A 193 -44.00 7.00 -34.34
C LEU A 193 -43.22 6.54 -35.57
N LYS A 194 -43.13 5.24 -35.82
CA LYS A 194 -42.29 4.64 -36.88
C LYS A 194 -40.85 5.15 -36.86
N LYS A 195 -40.33 5.41 -35.65
CA LYS A 195 -38.96 5.88 -35.40
C LYS A 195 -38.17 4.85 -34.67
N SER A 196 -36.90 4.69 -35.01
CA SER A 196 -35.95 3.84 -34.32
C SER A 196 -34.83 4.70 -33.74
N LEU A 197 -34.41 4.36 -32.56
CA LEU A 197 -33.26 4.96 -31.88
C LEU A 197 -32.20 3.87 -31.64
N LEU A 198 -30.96 4.19 -32.00
CA LEU A 198 -29.79 3.42 -31.58
C LEU A 198 -29.07 4.22 -30.47
N ILE A 199 -29.11 3.72 -29.27
CA ILE A 199 -28.65 4.41 -28.06
C ILE A 199 -27.38 3.74 -27.61
N TYR A 200 -26.31 4.51 -27.46
CA TYR A 200 -25.05 4.07 -26.91
C TYR A 200 -25.02 4.46 -25.42
N GLY A 201 -24.64 3.55 -24.55
CA GLY A 201 -24.59 3.84 -23.13
C GLY A 201 -23.82 2.79 -22.37
N ILE A 202 -23.77 2.96 -21.06
CA ILE A 202 -23.07 2.11 -20.14
C ILE A 202 -24.05 1.35 -19.26
N ILE A 203 -23.72 0.12 -18.92
CA ILE A 203 -24.44 -0.67 -17.92
C ILE A 203 -23.64 -0.66 -16.62
N ASP A 204 -24.31 -0.45 -15.51
CA ASP A 204 -23.73 -0.57 -14.17
C ASP A 204 -23.25 -2.01 -13.91
N ASN A 205 -22.09 -2.13 -13.26
CA ASN A 205 -21.55 -3.42 -12.83
C ASN A 205 -22.23 -3.86 -11.54
N VAL A 206 -23.48 -4.31 -11.63
CA VAL A 206 -24.29 -4.74 -10.51
C VAL A 206 -24.16 -6.24 -10.32
N VAL A 207 -24.00 -6.69 -9.06
CA VAL A 207 -23.52 -8.03 -8.74
C VAL A 207 -24.64 -9.03 -8.42
N ILE A 208 -25.75 -8.64 -7.80
CA ILE A 208 -26.71 -9.58 -7.25
C ILE A 208 -28.17 -9.23 -7.59
N GLU A 209 -28.53 -7.96 -7.58
CA GLU A 209 -29.93 -7.53 -7.69
C GLU A 209 -30.62 -7.90 -9.01
N PHE A 210 -29.86 -7.95 -10.12
CA PHE A 210 -30.42 -8.30 -11.44
C PHE A 210 -30.77 -9.79 -11.56
N LEU A 211 -30.19 -10.68 -10.75
CA LEU A 211 -30.45 -12.12 -10.80
C LEU A 211 -31.89 -12.49 -10.42
N ASN A 212 -32.59 -11.62 -9.70
CA ASN A 212 -33.98 -11.82 -9.32
C ASN A 212 -34.97 -11.46 -10.46
N ASN A 213 -34.50 -10.87 -11.55
CA ASN A 213 -35.36 -10.53 -12.69
C ASN A 213 -35.72 -11.78 -13.49
N LYS A 214 -36.99 -11.92 -13.85
CA LYS A 214 -37.51 -13.09 -14.59
C LYS A 214 -36.85 -13.30 -15.95
N PHE A 215 -36.43 -12.25 -16.65
CA PHE A 215 -35.68 -12.37 -17.88
C PHE A 215 -34.35 -13.11 -17.68
N ILE A 216 -33.63 -12.77 -16.64
CA ILE A 216 -32.32 -13.38 -16.31
C ILE A 216 -32.51 -14.82 -15.78
N THR A 217 -33.49 -15.04 -14.89
CA THR A 217 -33.75 -16.36 -14.34
C THR A 217 -34.19 -17.36 -15.41
N ASN A 218 -35.06 -16.97 -16.31
CA ASN A 218 -35.48 -17.82 -17.43
C ASN A 218 -34.31 -18.12 -18.37
N LYS A 219 -33.45 -17.12 -18.63
CA LYS A 219 -32.28 -17.32 -19.46
C LYS A 219 -31.26 -18.25 -18.84
N LEU A 220 -30.99 -18.11 -17.53
CA LEU A 220 -30.13 -19.01 -16.78
C LEU A 220 -30.68 -20.44 -16.77
N GLN A 221 -31.98 -20.58 -16.63
CA GLN A 221 -32.63 -21.89 -16.72
C GLN A 221 -32.47 -22.52 -18.12
N SER A 222 -32.72 -21.74 -19.18
CA SER A 222 -32.55 -22.19 -20.56
C SER A 222 -31.10 -22.59 -20.88
N ILE A 223 -30.10 -21.89 -20.30
CA ILE A 223 -28.69 -22.25 -20.43
C ILE A 223 -28.40 -23.58 -19.75
N LYS A 224 -29.00 -23.86 -18.60
CA LYS A 224 -28.84 -25.14 -17.88
C LYS A 224 -29.56 -26.30 -18.56
N ASP A 225 -30.75 -26.05 -19.11
CA ASP A 225 -31.60 -27.10 -19.72
C ASP A 225 -31.06 -27.52 -21.11
N ASN A 226 -30.35 -26.65 -21.82
CA ASN A 226 -29.84 -26.88 -23.19
C ASN A 226 -28.30 -27.03 -23.23
N LEU A 227 -27.68 -27.60 -22.19
CA LEU A 227 -26.23 -27.81 -22.14
C LEU A 227 -25.72 -28.70 -23.29
N PRO A 228 -24.63 -28.32 -23.99
CA PRO A 228 -23.99 -29.19 -24.96
C PRO A 228 -23.46 -30.48 -24.29
N ASN A 229 -23.49 -31.59 -25.04
CA ASN A 229 -23.05 -32.90 -24.55
C ASN A 229 -21.51 -33.03 -24.38
N GLU A 230 -20.75 -31.98 -24.67
CA GLU A 230 -19.29 -31.96 -24.50
C GLU A 230 -18.90 -31.92 -23.02
N VAL A 231 -17.88 -32.69 -22.63
CA VAL A 231 -17.44 -32.88 -21.24
C VAL A 231 -17.06 -31.55 -20.57
N GLU A 232 -16.57 -30.55 -21.33
CA GLU A 232 -16.15 -29.27 -20.80
C GLU A 232 -17.31 -28.45 -20.20
N PHE A 233 -18.53 -28.60 -20.75
CA PHE A 233 -19.73 -27.90 -20.27
C PHE A 233 -20.40 -28.54 -19.06
N GLN A 234 -20.07 -29.79 -18.76
CA GLN A 234 -20.61 -30.54 -17.60
C GLN A 234 -19.73 -30.40 -16.37
N THR A 235 -18.74 -29.53 -16.39
CA THR A 235 -17.79 -29.32 -15.31
C THR A 235 -18.15 -28.11 -14.43
N GLU A 236 -17.66 -28.11 -13.20
CA GLU A 236 -17.71 -26.97 -12.26
C GLU A 236 -17.09 -25.67 -12.85
N LEU A 237 -16.29 -25.80 -13.89
CA LEU A 237 -15.68 -24.68 -14.63
C LEU A 237 -16.74 -23.84 -15.36
N PHE A 238 -17.69 -24.47 -16.00
CA PHE A 238 -18.78 -23.77 -16.69
C PHE A 238 -19.68 -23.04 -15.71
N ASP A 239 -19.97 -23.63 -14.56
CA ASP A 239 -20.76 -22.96 -13.50
C ASP A 239 -20.02 -21.73 -12.94
N LYS A 240 -18.72 -21.82 -12.74
CA LYS A 240 -17.91 -20.67 -12.34
C LYS A 240 -17.86 -19.59 -13.43
N PHE A 241 -17.80 -20.01 -14.72
CA PHE A 241 -17.86 -19.07 -15.83
C PHE A 241 -19.22 -18.35 -15.88
N ILE A 242 -20.34 -19.07 -15.74
CA ILE A 242 -21.67 -18.46 -15.69
C ILE A 242 -21.76 -17.47 -14.52
N SER A 243 -21.24 -17.83 -13.36
CA SER A 243 -21.21 -16.92 -12.18
C SER A 243 -20.34 -15.69 -12.38
N SER A 244 -19.46 -15.69 -13.37
CA SER A 244 -18.59 -14.56 -13.75
C SER A 244 -19.21 -13.62 -14.76
N LEU A 245 -20.35 -13.98 -15.37
CA LEU A 245 -21.03 -13.17 -16.36
C LEU A 245 -21.65 -11.91 -15.74
N MET A 246 -21.53 -10.81 -16.43
CA MET A 246 -22.13 -9.53 -16.06
C MET A 246 -23.52 -9.38 -16.68
N LEU A 247 -24.30 -8.42 -16.18
CA LEU A 247 -25.60 -8.06 -16.76
C LEU A 247 -25.51 -7.79 -18.30
N LYS A 248 -24.41 -7.14 -18.72
CA LYS A 248 -24.12 -6.90 -20.15
C LYS A 248 -24.16 -8.20 -20.96
N ASP A 249 -23.50 -9.27 -20.46
CA ASP A 249 -23.40 -10.55 -21.17
C ASP A 249 -24.76 -11.18 -21.40
N PHE A 250 -25.68 -11.07 -20.44
CA PHE A 250 -27.05 -11.57 -20.55
C PHE A 250 -27.91 -10.74 -21.51
N LEU A 251 -27.66 -9.44 -21.61
CA LEU A 251 -28.44 -8.54 -22.45
C LEU A 251 -28.03 -8.61 -23.92
N VAL A 252 -26.72 -8.76 -24.19
CA VAL A 252 -26.15 -8.73 -25.56
C VAL A 252 -26.27 -10.10 -26.26
N ASN A 253 -26.01 -11.19 -25.52
CA ASN A 253 -26.09 -12.51 -26.14
C ASN A 253 -27.55 -12.97 -26.19
N GLU A 254 -28.16 -12.95 -27.36
CA GLU A 254 -29.58 -13.30 -27.51
C GLU A 254 -29.83 -14.79 -27.31
N THR A 255 -28.93 -15.64 -27.81
CA THR A 255 -29.07 -17.09 -27.75
C THR A 255 -28.14 -17.73 -26.70
N CYS A 256 -28.52 -18.93 -26.23
CA CYS A 256 -27.67 -19.72 -25.35
C CYS A 256 -26.34 -20.13 -26.06
N ASN A 257 -26.41 -20.35 -27.37
CA ASN A 257 -25.25 -20.71 -28.18
C ASN A 257 -24.16 -19.63 -28.22
N ASP A 258 -24.53 -18.36 -28.08
CA ASP A 258 -23.55 -17.25 -28.03
C ASP A 258 -22.73 -17.32 -26.75
N ILE A 259 -23.35 -17.70 -25.62
CA ILE A 259 -22.69 -17.87 -24.34
C ILE A 259 -21.78 -19.11 -24.34
N TYR A 260 -22.25 -20.21 -24.95
CA TYR A 260 -21.42 -21.41 -25.17
C TYR A 260 -20.22 -21.12 -26.06
N GLY A 261 -20.43 -20.35 -27.13
CA GLY A 261 -19.35 -19.90 -28.03
C GLY A 261 -18.31 -19.01 -27.32
N LYS A 262 -18.72 -18.13 -26.42
CA LYS A 262 -17.80 -17.35 -25.59
C LYS A 262 -16.94 -18.21 -24.67
N PHE A 263 -17.53 -19.22 -24.02
CA PHE A 263 -16.80 -20.15 -23.16
C PHE A 263 -15.81 -21.00 -23.97
N ALA A 264 -16.26 -21.59 -25.08
CA ALA A 264 -15.41 -22.40 -25.96
C ALA A 264 -14.25 -21.59 -26.57
N GLY A 265 -14.53 -20.37 -27.04
CA GLY A 265 -13.53 -19.45 -27.59
C GLY A 265 -12.49 -19.04 -26.55
N GLY A 266 -12.90 -18.69 -25.34
CA GLY A 266 -12.00 -18.38 -24.24
C GLY A 266 -11.15 -19.60 -23.80
N THR A 267 -11.74 -20.78 -23.82
CA THR A 267 -11.04 -22.04 -23.55
C THR A 267 -9.97 -22.33 -24.61
N ALA A 268 -10.30 -22.18 -25.89
CA ALA A 268 -9.36 -22.36 -26.99
C ALA A 268 -8.20 -21.34 -26.91
N GLN A 269 -8.48 -20.09 -26.58
CA GLN A 269 -7.47 -19.04 -26.43
C GLN A 269 -6.46 -19.36 -25.31
N ILE A 270 -6.92 -19.85 -24.17
CA ILE A 270 -6.01 -20.26 -23.09
C ILE A 270 -5.19 -21.48 -23.48
N ASN A 271 -5.78 -22.45 -24.16
CA ASN A 271 -5.04 -23.62 -24.62
C ASN A 271 -3.95 -23.25 -25.63
N LEU A 272 -4.22 -22.28 -26.51
CA LEU A 272 -3.21 -21.72 -27.42
C LEU A 272 -2.11 -20.96 -26.67
N LEU A 273 -2.47 -20.17 -25.64
CA LEU A 273 -1.51 -19.45 -24.80
C LEU A 273 -0.56 -20.43 -24.08
N LYS A 274 -1.07 -21.57 -23.61
CA LYS A 274 -0.28 -22.59 -22.93
C LYS A 274 0.70 -23.34 -23.85
N GLN A 275 0.41 -23.42 -25.12
CA GLN A 275 1.29 -24.06 -26.13
C GLN A 275 2.44 -23.14 -26.56
N LYS A 276 2.33 -21.82 -26.30
CA LYS A 276 3.35 -20.83 -26.66
C LYS A 276 4.43 -20.75 -25.59
N GLN A 277 5.60 -20.28 -25.99
CA GLN A 277 6.64 -19.92 -25.03
C GLN A 277 6.16 -18.74 -24.16
N ILE A 278 6.49 -18.75 -22.88
CA ILE A 278 6.05 -17.72 -21.93
C ILE A 278 6.41 -16.30 -22.40
N SER A 279 7.61 -16.11 -22.95
CA SER A 279 8.05 -14.83 -23.52
C SER A 279 7.16 -14.32 -24.66
N GLN A 280 6.67 -15.22 -25.49
CA GLN A 280 5.77 -14.90 -26.58
C GLN A 280 4.34 -14.62 -26.06
N ALA A 281 3.85 -15.42 -25.12
CA ALA A 281 2.56 -15.24 -24.48
C ALA A 281 2.51 -13.89 -23.72
N VAL A 282 3.57 -13.51 -23.03
CA VAL A 282 3.70 -12.21 -22.35
C VAL A 282 3.71 -11.06 -23.35
N LYS A 283 4.47 -11.13 -24.44
CA LYS A 283 4.49 -10.09 -25.47
C LYS A 283 3.11 -9.89 -26.11
N GLU A 284 2.43 -10.97 -26.45
CA GLU A 284 1.09 -10.93 -27.01
C GLU A 284 0.11 -10.31 -26.00
N PHE A 285 0.18 -10.72 -24.74
CA PHE A 285 -0.66 -10.16 -23.69
C PHE A 285 -0.42 -8.65 -23.48
N ILE A 286 0.84 -8.19 -23.45
CA ILE A 286 1.16 -6.76 -23.29
C ILE A 286 0.71 -5.95 -24.50
N SER A 287 0.84 -6.49 -25.72
CA SER A 287 0.43 -5.82 -26.97
C SER A 287 -1.06 -5.90 -27.25
N ASP A 288 -1.79 -6.76 -26.53
CA ASP A 288 -3.21 -6.97 -26.76
C ASP A 288 -4.07 -5.80 -26.25
N GLU A 289 -5.30 -5.72 -26.73
CA GLU A 289 -6.26 -4.72 -26.25
C GLU A 289 -6.68 -5.03 -24.80
N MET A 290 -6.94 -4.00 -23.99
CA MET A 290 -7.31 -4.15 -22.58
C MET A 290 -8.55 -5.02 -22.34
N TYR A 291 -9.49 -5.04 -23.28
CA TYR A 291 -10.65 -5.93 -23.23
C TYR A 291 -10.26 -7.41 -23.32
N ASN A 292 -9.35 -7.74 -24.24
CA ASN A 292 -8.83 -9.09 -24.38
C ASN A 292 -7.99 -9.49 -23.15
N LYS A 293 -7.14 -8.58 -22.67
CA LYS A 293 -6.39 -8.76 -21.41
C LYS A 293 -7.33 -9.14 -20.26
N ARG A 294 -8.43 -8.39 -20.10
CA ARG A 294 -9.46 -8.69 -19.09
C ARG A 294 -10.03 -10.09 -19.25
N ASN A 295 -10.44 -10.46 -20.48
CA ASN A 295 -11.05 -11.76 -20.73
C ASN A 295 -10.08 -12.92 -20.48
N ILE A 296 -8.81 -12.78 -20.88
CA ILE A 296 -7.75 -13.76 -20.61
C ILE A 296 -7.58 -13.95 -19.11
N LEU A 297 -7.51 -12.87 -18.33
CA LEU A 297 -7.37 -12.95 -16.88
C LEU A 297 -8.57 -13.62 -16.22
N ILE A 298 -9.79 -13.28 -16.62
CA ILE A 298 -11.02 -13.92 -16.08
C ILE A 298 -11.00 -15.42 -16.37
N MET A 299 -10.70 -15.82 -17.59
CA MET A 299 -10.69 -17.23 -17.98
C MET A 299 -9.59 -18.03 -17.28
N LEU A 300 -8.43 -17.42 -17.01
CA LEU A 300 -7.37 -18.03 -16.21
C LEU A 300 -7.79 -18.21 -14.75
N LEU A 301 -8.45 -17.21 -14.18
CA LEU A 301 -8.92 -17.24 -12.79
C LEU A 301 -10.05 -18.25 -12.57
N VAL A 302 -10.98 -18.35 -13.51
CA VAL A 302 -12.10 -19.31 -13.45
C VAL A 302 -11.58 -20.76 -13.49
N ARG A 303 -10.51 -21.03 -14.26
CA ARG A 303 -9.83 -22.34 -14.29
C ARG A 303 -8.96 -22.61 -13.05
N SER A 304 -9.52 -22.39 -11.90
CA SER A 304 -8.84 -22.47 -10.60
C SER A 304 -8.41 -23.90 -10.17
N ALA A 305 -8.76 -24.94 -10.92
CA ALA A 305 -8.35 -26.30 -10.62
C ALA A 305 -6.83 -26.51 -10.73
N ASN A 306 -6.14 -25.76 -11.60
CA ASN A 306 -4.69 -25.74 -11.70
C ASN A 306 -4.13 -24.45 -11.09
N TYR A 307 -3.30 -24.61 -10.08
CA TYR A 307 -2.57 -23.52 -9.41
C TYR A 307 -1.80 -22.64 -10.40
N ASP A 308 -1.19 -23.25 -11.42
CA ASP A 308 -0.41 -22.57 -12.47
C ASP A 308 -1.20 -21.48 -13.20
N ASN A 309 -2.51 -21.67 -13.39
CA ASN A 309 -3.36 -20.71 -14.06
C ASN A 309 -3.60 -19.44 -13.22
N GLN A 310 -3.78 -19.62 -11.91
CA GLN A 310 -3.97 -18.50 -10.98
C GLN A 310 -2.67 -17.69 -10.84
N TYR A 311 -1.56 -18.40 -10.77
CA TYR A 311 -0.23 -17.79 -10.73
C TYR A 311 0.05 -17.00 -12.01
N LEU A 312 -0.23 -17.59 -13.18
CA LEU A 312 -0.07 -16.93 -14.47
C LEU A 312 -0.96 -15.69 -14.59
N ALA A 313 -2.21 -15.77 -14.14
CA ALA A 313 -3.12 -14.62 -14.15
C ALA A 313 -2.60 -13.44 -13.33
N TYR A 314 -2.09 -13.72 -12.13
CA TYR A 314 -1.51 -12.69 -11.28
C TYR A 314 -0.22 -12.12 -11.87
N LEU A 315 0.68 -12.95 -12.40
CA LEU A 315 1.90 -12.49 -13.07
C LEU A 315 1.61 -11.58 -14.28
N LEU A 316 0.66 -11.98 -15.13
CA LEU A 316 0.27 -11.16 -16.28
C LEU A 316 -0.32 -9.81 -15.85
N TYR A 317 -1.06 -9.78 -14.74
CA TYR A 317 -1.56 -8.54 -14.14
C TYR A 317 -0.43 -7.67 -13.58
N ASP A 318 0.51 -8.26 -12.84
CA ASP A 318 1.65 -7.56 -12.23
C ASP A 318 2.55 -6.91 -13.30
N LEU A 319 2.68 -7.56 -14.46
CA LEU A 319 3.43 -7.02 -15.62
C LEU A 319 2.81 -5.76 -16.27
N LEU A 320 1.58 -5.42 -15.95
CA LEU A 320 0.96 -4.16 -16.40
C LEU A 320 1.41 -2.97 -15.53
N SER A 321 2.11 -3.20 -14.42
CA SER A 321 2.67 -2.16 -13.58
C SER A 321 3.89 -1.54 -14.27
N ASN A 322 3.86 -0.22 -14.51
CA ASN A 322 5.00 0.55 -15.00
C ASN A 322 5.94 1.00 -13.87
N ASP A 323 5.57 0.71 -12.62
CA ASP A 323 6.32 1.18 -11.46
C ASP A 323 7.29 0.10 -10.99
N SER A 324 8.60 0.39 -11.08
CA SER A 324 9.67 -0.51 -10.64
C SER A 324 9.59 -0.88 -9.15
N ASN A 325 8.81 -0.15 -8.36
CA ASN A 325 8.65 -0.36 -6.92
C ASN A 325 7.36 -1.11 -6.53
N GLY A 326 6.40 -1.33 -7.44
CA GLY A 326 5.19 -2.13 -7.21
C GLY A 326 4.26 -1.62 -6.09
N ASN A 327 4.41 -0.35 -5.68
CA ASN A 327 3.70 0.21 -4.52
C ASN A 327 2.39 0.94 -4.89
N VAL A 328 2.18 1.27 -6.16
CA VAL A 328 0.99 1.96 -6.62
C VAL A 328 0.47 1.26 -7.87
N ASP A 329 -0.77 0.78 -7.83
CA ASP A 329 -1.43 0.24 -9.01
C ASP A 329 -1.55 1.34 -10.07
N THR A 330 -1.19 1.01 -11.31
CA THR A 330 -1.39 1.93 -12.43
C THR A 330 -2.88 2.18 -12.65
N HIS A 331 -3.24 3.29 -13.27
CA HIS A 331 -4.62 3.58 -13.62
C HIS A 331 -5.28 2.42 -14.40
N GLU A 332 -4.52 1.79 -15.31
CA GLU A 332 -4.98 0.62 -16.08
C GLU A 332 -5.28 -0.59 -15.20
N GLN A 333 -4.42 -0.87 -14.22
CA GLN A 333 -4.62 -1.98 -13.27
C GLN A 333 -5.85 -1.75 -12.40
N THR A 334 -6.03 -0.53 -11.90
CA THR A 334 -7.18 -0.16 -11.07
C THR A 334 -8.49 -0.33 -11.85
N VAL A 335 -8.58 0.22 -13.07
CA VAL A 335 -9.76 0.09 -13.93
C VAL A 335 -10.04 -1.38 -14.29
N LEU A 336 -8.99 -2.17 -14.48
CA LEU A 336 -9.11 -3.59 -14.83
C LEU A 336 -9.67 -4.41 -13.66
N ILE A 337 -9.18 -4.20 -12.44
CA ILE A 337 -9.74 -4.84 -11.22
C ILE A 337 -11.18 -4.38 -11.00
N ASP A 338 -11.47 -3.10 -11.16
CA ASP A 338 -12.82 -2.58 -10.96
C ASP A 338 -13.82 -3.17 -11.94
N SER A 339 -13.37 -3.53 -13.14
CA SER A 339 -14.18 -4.19 -14.15
C SER A 339 -14.51 -5.65 -13.85
N PHE A 340 -13.81 -6.30 -12.89
CA PHE A 340 -14.09 -7.69 -12.55
C PHE A 340 -15.38 -7.83 -11.75
N PRO A 341 -16.24 -8.82 -12.08
CA PRO A 341 -17.36 -9.19 -11.23
C PRO A 341 -16.90 -9.65 -9.84
N TRP A 342 -17.75 -9.53 -8.84
CA TRP A 342 -17.40 -9.89 -7.46
C TRP A 342 -16.82 -11.31 -7.28
N PRO A 343 -17.36 -12.37 -7.90
CA PRO A 343 -16.77 -13.70 -7.79
C PRO A 343 -15.32 -13.75 -8.31
N ILE A 344 -15.05 -13.03 -9.41
CA ILE A 344 -13.70 -12.96 -9.99
C ILE A 344 -12.75 -12.14 -9.11
N LYS A 345 -13.21 -11.05 -8.50
CA LYS A 345 -12.41 -10.29 -7.51
C LYS A 345 -11.98 -11.18 -6.34
N GLN A 346 -12.85 -12.08 -5.87
CA GLN A 346 -12.50 -13.04 -4.81
C GLN A 346 -11.46 -14.06 -5.29
N LEU A 347 -11.62 -14.61 -6.48
CA LEU A 347 -10.64 -15.55 -7.07
C LEU A 347 -9.28 -14.85 -7.28
N PHE A 348 -9.30 -13.61 -7.75
CA PHE A 348 -8.08 -12.81 -7.93
C PHE A 348 -7.35 -12.54 -6.60
N LYS A 349 -8.10 -12.14 -5.56
CA LYS A 349 -7.55 -11.95 -4.22
C LYS A 349 -6.94 -13.23 -3.65
N HIS A 350 -7.58 -14.37 -3.91
CA HIS A 350 -7.05 -15.66 -3.51
C HIS A 350 -5.78 -16.03 -4.28
N ALA A 351 -5.78 -15.81 -5.61
CA ALA A 351 -4.61 -16.00 -6.45
C ALA A 351 -3.43 -15.13 -6.00
N MET A 352 -3.69 -13.85 -5.71
CA MET A 352 -2.69 -12.92 -5.18
C MET A 352 -2.05 -13.43 -3.88
N LYS A 353 -2.87 -13.84 -2.90
CA LYS A 353 -2.37 -14.37 -1.62
C LYS A 353 -1.51 -15.62 -1.82
N LYS A 354 -1.99 -16.56 -2.63
CA LYS A 354 -1.25 -17.80 -2.94
C LYS A 354 0.03 -17.52 -3.71
N THR A 355 0.02 -16.58 -4.63
CA THR A 355 1.22 -16.21 -5.39
C THR A 355 2.29 -15.64 -4.48
N ILE A 356 1.91 -14.77 -3.52
CA ILE A 356 2.85 -14.23 -2.52
C ILE A 356 3.44 -15.37 -1.68
N GLN A 357 2.62 -16.33 -1.24
CA GLN A 357 3.08 -17.51 -0.51
C GLN A 357 4.04 -18.36 -1.38
N TYR A 358 3.65 -18.65 -2.61
CA TYR A 358 4.44 -19.46 -3.54
C TYR A 358 5.75 -18.75 -3.95
N THR A 359 5.74 -17.43 -4.11
CA THR A 359 6.97 -16.66 -4.37
C THR A 359 7.92 -16.73 -3.18
N ASN A 360 7.39 -16.71 -1.95
CA ASN A 360 8.18 -16.92 -0.74
C ASN A 360 8.72 -18.35 -0.62
N GLU A 361 7.94 -19.35 -1.03
CA GLU A 361 8.37 -20.75 -1.10
C GLU A 361 9.36 -21.00 -2.25
N LEU A 362 9.18 -20.37 -3.42
CA LEU A 362 10.12 -20.40 -4.55
C LEU A 362 11.47 -19.75 -4.23
N SER A 363 11.53 -18.87 -3.26
CA SER A 363 12.82 -18.35 -2.77
C SER A 363 13.69 -19.47 -2.18
N ASN A 364 13.09 -20.62 -1.85
CA ASN A 364 13.75 -21.85 -1.37
C ASN A 364 13.90 -22.93 -2.46
N PHE A 365 13.36 -22.72 -3.67
CA PHE A 365 13.50 -23.67 -4.79
C PHE A 365 14.74 -23.35 -5.64
N ASP A 366 15.37 -24.42 -6.15
CA ASP A 366 16.53 -24.36 -7.07
C ASP A 366 16.19 -23.54 -8.32
N ILE A 367 16.52 -22.26 -8.32
CA ILE A 367 16.41 -21.34 -9.47
C ILE A 367 17.14 -21.91 -10.70
N ASN A 368 18.11 -22.80 -10.50
CA ASN A 368 18.89 -23.46 -11.54
C ASN A 368 18.08 -24.38 -12.47
N LYS A 369 16.83 -24.71 -12.14
CA LYS A 369 15.95 -25.57 -12.96
C LYS A 369 15.12 -24.78 -13.99
N ILE A 370 15.06 -23.45 -13.88
CA ILE A 370 14.30 -22.60 -14.79
C ILE A 370 15.20 -22.17 -15.96
N PRO A 371 14.75 -22.23 -17.22
CA PRO A 371 15.54 -21.74 -18.36
C PRO A 371 15.98 -20.28 -18.17
N LEU A 372 17.22 -19.96 -18.50
CA LEU A 372 17.82 -18.62 -18.32
C LEU A 372 17.00 -17.49 -18.93
N GLU A 373 16.32 -17.74 -20.05
CA GLU A 373 15.42 -16.77 -20.69
C GLU A 373 14.26 -16.38 -19.78
N GLN A 374 13.67 -17.35 -19.10
CA GLN A 374 12.57 -17.13 -18.18
C GLN A 374 13.05 -16.40 -16.89
N GLN A 375 14.25 -16.75 -16.40
CA GLN A 375 14.86 -16.07 -15.27
C GLN A 375 15.08 -14.57 -15.57
N ILE A 376 15.55 -14.22 -16.79
CA ILE A 376 15.74 -12.83 -17.22
C ILE A 376 14.39 -12.07 -17.27
N CYS A 377 13.33 -12.71 -17.78
CA CYS A 377 12.00 -12.11 -17.84
C CYS A 377 11.41 -11.85 -16.44
N LEU A 378 11.67 -12.73 -15.49
CA LEU A 378 11.20 -12.63 -14.10
C LEU A 378 12.04 -11.68 -13.25
N LEU A 379 13.17 -11.18 -13.74
CA LEU A 379 14.04 -10.28 -12.99
C LEU A 379 13.32 -8.94 -12.70
N LYS A 380 13.26 -8.54 -11.44
CA LYS A 380 12.71 -7.24 -11.02
C LYS A 380 13.70 -6.10 -11.22
N ALA A 381 14.28 -6.00 -12.40
CA ALA A 381 15.27 -5.00 -12.76
C ALA A 381 14.76 -4.10 -13.89
N SER A 382 15.43 -2.97 -14.12
CA SER A 382 15.13 -2.07 -15.24
C SER A 382 15.28 -2.76 -16.60
N ASP A 383 14.58 -2.24 -17.60
CA ASP A 383 14.62 -2.82 -18.94
C ASP A 383 16.02 -2.81 -19.54
N SER A 384 16.85 -1.81 -19.21
CA SER A 384 18.26 -1.76 -19.62
C SER A 384 19.09 -2.93 -19.08
N VAL A 385 18.82 -3.39 -17.85
CA VAL A 385 19.46 -4.56 -17.25
C VAL A 385 19.00 -5.84 -17.94
N LYS A 386 17.70 -5.96 -18.22
CA LYS A 386 17.12 -7.11 -18.94
C LYS A 386 17.68 -7.20 -20.36
N GLU A 387 17.80 -6.09 -21.07
CA GLU A 387 18.39 -6.04 -22.41
C GLU A 387 19.86 -6.53 -22.40
N LYS A 388 20.68 -6.05 -21.45
CA LYS A 388 22.06 -6.51 -21.29
C LYS A 388 22.14 -8.00 -20.94
N ALA A 389 21.26 -8.48 -20.07
CA ALA A 389 21.16 -9.90 -19.77
C ALA A 389 20.80 -10.73 -21.01
N MET A 390 19.86 -10.25 -21.84
CA MET A 390 19.47 -10.90 -23.09
C MET A 390 20.60 -10.84 -24.13
N MET A 391 21.38 -9.77 -24.21
CA MET A 391 22.56 -9.71 -25.06
C MET A 391 23.61 -10.76 -24.64
N LYS A 392 23.88 -10.86 -23.33
CA LYS A 392 24.78 -11.88 -22.80
C LYS A 392 24.27 -13.30 -23.01
N LEU A 393 22.98 -13.54 -22.92
CA LEU A 393 22.39 -14.83 -23.27
C LEU A 393 22.60 -15.20 -24.74
N LYS A 394 22.50 -14.22 -25.66
CA LYS A 394 22.83 -14.43 -27.08
C LYS A 394 24.31 -14.79 -27.25
N GLU A 395 25.23 -14.18 -26.51
CA GLU A 395 26.65 -14.54 -26.51
C GLU A 395 26.86 -15.97 -26.01
N VAL A 396 26.17 -16.39 -24.96
CA VAL A 396 26.24 -17.81 -24.47
C VAL A 396 25.80 -18.81 -25.53
N LYS A 397 24.71 -18.49 -26.28
CA LYS A 397 24.16 -19.36 -27.33
C LYS A 397 24.99 -19.36 -28.62
N ALA A 398 25.73 -18.30 -28.91
CA ALA A 398 26.43 -18.12 -30.18
C ALA A 398 27.89 -18.58 -30.17
N LYS A 399 28.53 -18.76 -29.00
CA LYS A 399 29.97 -19.05 -28.88
C LYS A 399 30.26 -20.50 -28.49
N SER A 400 31.43 -21.03 -28.91
CA SER A 400 31.96 -22.30 -28.48
C SER A 400 32.18 -22.39 -26.96
N GLU A 401 32.30 -23.59 -26.41
CA GLU A 401 32.27 -23.91 -24.96
C GLU A 401 33.15 -23.01 -24.09
N ASP A 402 34.39 -22.67 -24.48
CA ASP A 402 35.29 -21.87 -23.64
C ASP A 402 34.90 -20.37 -23.52
N SER A 403 34.52 -19.71 -24.61
CA SER A 403 34.12 -18.31 -24.57
C SER A 403 32.67 -18.11 -24.13
N GLY A 404 31.82 -19.12 -24.23
CA GLY A 404 30.49 -19.19 -23.70
C GLY A 404 30.46 -19.35 -22.18
N SER A 405 31.45 -20.02 -21.58
CA SER A 405 31.57 -20.23 -20.13
C SER A 405 31.66 -18.93 -19.35
N LYS A 406 32.49 -17.98 -19.82
CA LYS A 406 32.64 -16.67 -19.16
C LYS A 406 31.38 -15.81 -19.26
N ALA A 407 30.69 -15.80 -20.40
CA ALA A 407 29.43 -15.12 -20.58
C ALA A 407 28.32 -15.74 -19.71
N ARG A 408 28.35 -17.07 -19.54
CA ARG A 408 27.45 -17.78 -18.65
C ARG A 408 27.69 -17.41 -17.18
N GLN A 409 28.97 -17.37 -16.74
CA GLN A 409 29.32 -16.97 -15.38
C GLN A 409 28.86 -15.52 -15.08
N TYR A 410 28.99 -14.59 -16.03
CA TYR A 410 28.48 -13.26 -15.95
C TYR A 410 26.95 -13.25 -15.76
N LEU A 411 26.23 -14.00 -16.59
CA LEU A 411 24.78 -14.05 -16.56
C LEU A 411 24.28 -14.72 -15.27
N ASP A 412 24.90 -15.81 -14.85
CA ASP A 412 24.56 -16.49 -13.59
C ASP A 412 24.77 -15.57 -12.36
N GLY A 413 25.84 -14.77 -12.36
CA GLY A 413 26.08 -13.75 -11.34
C GLY A 413 25.01 -12.66 -11.35
N LEU A 414 24.71 -12.12 -12.53
CA LEU A 414 23.71 -11.06 -12.69
C LEU A 414 22.31 -11.49 -12.25
N LEU A 415 21.90 -12.72 -12.59
CA LEU A 415 20.58 -13.26 -12.22
C LEU A 415 20.43 -13.55 -10.73
N LYS A 416 21.53 -13.70 -10.00
CA LYS A 416 21.54 -13.89 -8.54
C LYS A 416 21.38 -12.56 -7.77
N ILE A 417 21.63 -11.41 -8.40
CA ILE A 417 21.44 -10.12 -7.74
C ILE A 417 19.94 -9.92 -7.45
N PRO A 418 19.56 -9.66 -6.18
CA PRO A 418 18.15 -9.58 -5.78
C PRO A 418 17.52 -8.22 -6.12
N PHE A 419 17.53 -7.82 -7.41
CA PHE A 419 16.95 -6.56 -7.85
C PHE A 419 15.51 -6.39 -7.36
N GLY A 420 15.20 -5.22 -6.81
CA GLY A 420 13.86 -4.87 -6.33
C GLY A 420 13.38 -5.66 -5.10
N VAL A 421 14.23 -6.50 -4.51
CA VAL A 421 13.91 -7.24 -3.28
C VAL A 421 14.45 -6.49 -2.08
N TYR A 422 13.54 -5.88 -1.31
CA TYR A 422 13.87 -5.14 -0.10
C TYR A 422 13.22 -5.80 1.12
N LYS A 423 13.96 -5.91 2.22
CA LYS A 423 13.38 -6.22 3.53
C LYS A 423 12.61 -4.99 4.00
N LYS A 424 11.31 -5.16 4.25
CA LYS A 424 10.41 -4.09 4.68
C LYS A 424 10.19 -4.21 6.18
N GLU A 425 10.49 -3.17 6.91
CA GLU A 425 10.17 -3.06 8.33
C GLU A 425 8.84 -2.30 8.48
N PRO A 426 7.75 -2.96 8.93
CA PRO A 426 6.43 -2.34 9.05
C PRO A 426 6.43 -1.10 9.93
N ILE A 427 7.31 -1.09 10.94
CA ILE A 427 7.40 -0.01 11.90
C ILE A 427 7.84 1.32 11.27
N LEU A 428 8.69 1.29 10.23
CA LEU A 428 9.17 2.51 9.56
C LEU A 428 8.04 3.20 8.77
N ASN A 429 7.02 2.44 8.35
CA ASN A 429 5.85 2.95 7.66
C ASN A 429 4.68 3.28 8.59
N MET A 430 4.80 2.92 9.87
CA MET A 430 3.70 3.06 10.84
C MET A 430 3.24 4.51 10.98
N MET A 431 4.17 5.47 10.99
CA MET A 431 3.84 6.89 11.13
C MET A 431 3.14 7.46 9.89
N SER A 432 3.48 7.00 8.68
CA SER A 432 2.76 7.35 7.46
C SER A 432 1.34 6.78 7.47
N THR A 433 1.17 5.56 7.96
CA THR A 433 -0.15 4.93 8.17
C THR A 433 -0.99 5.73 9.18
N ILE A 434 -0.38 6.18 10.28
CA ILE A 434 -1.04 7.04 11.27
C ILE A 434 -1.48 8.37 10.64
N ARG A 435 -0.62 9.01 9.83
CA ARG A 435 -0.96 10.26 9.13
C ARG A 435 -2.15 10.08 8.19
N ASN A 436 -2.15 9.01 7.41
CA ASN A 436 -3.25 8.69 6.49
C ASN A 436 -4.54 8.37 7.27
N SER A 437 -4.45 7.54 8.30
CA SER A 437 -5.60 7.21 9.15
C SER A 437 -6.18 8.45 9.84
N PHE A 438 -5.34 9.39 10.27
CA PHE A 438 -5.79 10.65 10.85
C PHE A 438 -6.44 11.56 9.80
N LYS A 439 -5.90 11.61 8.58
CA LYS A 439 -6.49 12.37 7.45
C LYS A 439 -7.87 11.81 7.06
N ASP A 440 -7.99 10.47 7.02
CA ASP A 440 -9.25 9.80 6.74
C ASP A 440 -10.28 10.03 7.86
N LEU A 441 -9.85 9.93 9.12
CA LEU A 441 -10.67 10.26 10.28
C LEU A 441 -11.17 11.71 10.23
N TYR A 442 -10.29 12.65 9.86
CA TYR A 442 -10.64 14.07 9.73
C TYR A 442 -11.71 14.31 8.65
N LYS A 443 -11.57 13.64 7.48
CA LYS A 443 -12.52 13.75 6.37
C LYS A 443 -13.84 13.03 6.63
N LYS A 444 -13.76 11.76 7.08
CA LYS A 444 -14.92 10.88 7.29
C LYS A 444 -15.87 11.42 8.36
N HIS A 445 -15.36 11.99 9.43
CA HIS A 445 -16.14 12.45 10.56
C HIS A 445 -16.32 13.99 10.60
N GLU A 446 -16.02 14.68 9.49
CA GLU A 446 -16.19 16.15 9.36
C GLU A 446 -15.69 16.93 10.60
N ILE A 447 -14.49 16.56 11.09
CA ILE A 447 -13.93 17.10 12.34
C ILE A 447 -13.84 18.62 12.33
N SER A 448 -13.66 19.24 11.15
CA SER A 448 -13.65 20.71 11.00
C SER A 448 -14.90 21.40 11.51
N LYS A 449 -16.06 20.73 11.42
CA LYS A 449 -17.33 21.27 11.89
C LYS A 449 -17.44 21.28 13.43
N HIS A 450 -16.79 20.31 14.07
CA HIS A 450 -16.88 20.09 15.50
C HIS A 450 -15.69 20.66 16.28
N PHE A 451 -14.54 20.79 15.61
CA PHE A 451 -13.29 21.33 16.16
C PHE A 451 -12.70 22.37 15.20
N PRO A 452 -13.21 23.61 15.14
CA PRO A 452 -12.73 24.64 14.22
C PRO A 452 -11.25 25.01 14.47
N GLU A 453 -10.71 24.67 15.63
CA GLU A 453 -9.30 24.86 15.97
C GLU A 453 -8.35 23.88 15.23
N ILE A 454 -8.87 22.79 14.63
CA ILE A 454 -8.10 21.82 13.88
C ILE A 454 -8.21 22.15 12.39
N ILE A 455 -7.16 22.75 11.85
CA ILE A 455 -7.11 23.18 10.44
C ILE A 455 -6.85 21.96 9.56
N SER A 456 -7.58 21.85 8.45
CA SER A 456 -7.33 20.82 7.43
C SER A 456 -5.98 21.05 6.75
N LYS A 457 -5.13 20.04 6.76
CA LYS A 457 -3.82 20.05 6.09
C LYS A 457 -3.66 18.81 5.23
N ASP A 458 -2.90 18.93 4.16
CA ASP A 458 -2.56 17.76 3.33
C ASP A 458 -1.58 16.82 4.04
N ASN A 459 -0.68 17.36 4.83
CA ASN A 459 0.26 16.59 5.64
C ASN A 459 0.28 17.10 7.07
N TYR A 460 -0.05 16.23 8.02
CA TYR A 460 0.06 16.51 9.44
C TYR A 460 1.40 16.01 9.99
N THR A 461 2.02 16.81 10.84
CA THR A 461 3.19 16.37 11.60
C THR A 461 2.78 15.43 12.73
N SER A 462 3.70 14.58 13.20
CA SER A 462 3.45 13.68 14.34
C SER A 462 3.01 14.44 15.60
N VAL A 463 3.60 15.61 15.83
CA VAL A 463 3.27 16.48 16.98
C VAL A 463 1.85 17.03 16.86
N GLU A 464 1.46 17.49 15.68
CA GLU A 464 0.10 17.98 15.43
C GLU A 464 -0.94 16.87 15.62
N ILE A 465 -0.65 15.65 15.13
CA ILE A 465 -1.57 14.51 15.31
C ILE A 465 -1.76 14.23 16.80
N ILE A 466 -0.66 14.15 17.57
CA ILE A 466 -0.72 13.89 19.01
C ILE A 466 -1.47 15.00 19.73
N GLN A 467 -1.22 16.26 19.39
CA GLN A 467 -1.92 17.42 19.99
C GLN A 467 -3.41 17.42 19.63
N ASN A 468 -3.74 17.16 18.37
CA ASN A 468 -5.12 17.12 17.90
C ASN A 468 -5.88 15.92 18.49
N LEU A 469 -5.27 14.75 18.59
CA LEU A 469 -5.86 13.60 19.29
C LEU A 469 -6.09 13.91 20.77
N LYS A 470 -5.14 14.55 21.46
CA LYS A 470 -5.32 14.97 22.85
C LYS A 470 -6.45 16.02 22.99
N LYS A 471 -6.59 16.94 22.02
CA LYS A 471 -7.71 17.89 22.01
C LYS A 471 -9.06 17.18 21.80
N ILE A 472 -9.09 16.19 20.92
CA ILE A 472 -10.27 15.37 20.66
C ILE A 472 -10.61 14.50 21.89
N GLN A 473 -9.60 13.89 22.54
CA GLN A 473 -9.76 13.03 23.72
C GLN A 473 -9.87 13.83 25.05
N GLY A 474 -9.13 14.93 25.19
CA GLY A 474 -8.98 15.66 26.44
C GLY A 474 -10.20 16.54 26.84
N LYS A 475 -11.17 16.64 25.96
CA LYS A 475 -12.51 17.15 26.29
C LYS A 475 -13.45 15.93 26.47
N ASP A 476 -13.19 15.09 27.48
CA ASP A 476 -14.06 13.93 27.76
C ASP A 476 -15.55 14.28 27.79
N ASN A 477 -15.90 15.44 28.33
CA ASN A 477 -17.26 15.95 28.28
C ASN A 477 -17.70 16.35 26.87
N ALA A 478 -16.81 16.92 26.02
CA ALA A 478 -17.16 17.35 24.67
C ALA A 478 -17.29 16.15 23.72
N MET A 479 -16.45 15.14 23.89
CA MET A 479 -16.50 13.91 23.08
C MET A 479 -17.73 13.06 23.42
N ASP A 480 -18.09 12.96 24.71
CA ASP A 480 -19.31 12.28 25.16
C ASP A 480 -20.57 13.07 24.76
N HIS A 481 -20.50 14.39 24.77
CA HIS A 481 -21.54 15.29 24.26
C HIS A 481 -21.67 15.17 22.73
N LEU A 482 -20.58 15.10 22.01
CA LEU A 482 -20.56 14.95 20.55
C LEU A 482 -21.11 13.58 20.14
N LYS A 483 -20.71 12.51 20.84
CA LYS A 483 -21.23 11.15 20.64
C LYS A 483 -22.73 11.09 20.86
N LYS A 484 -23.20 11.69 21.94
CA LYS A 484 -24.64 11.77 22.28
C LYS A 484 -25.40 12.59 21.23
N LEU A 485 -24.85 13.71 20.77
CA LEU A 485 -25.46 14.57 19.75
C LEU A 485 -25.53 13.89 18.38
N LEU A 486 -24.46 13.21 17.93
CA LEU A 486 -24.45 12.47 16.66
C LEU A 486 -25.47 11.33 16.66
N ASN A 487 -25.62 10.64 17.79
CA ASN A 487 -26.65 9.61 17.96
C ASN A 487 -28.05 10.21 17.89
N VAL A 488 -28.28 11.29 18.59
CA VAL A 488 -29.55 12.01 18.60
C VAL A 488 -29.83 12.58 17.21
N LYS A 489 -28.84 13.14 16.54
CA LYS A 489 -28.97 13.69 15.17
C LYS A 489 -29.34 12.61 14.17
N SER A 490 -28.69 11.45 14.19
CA SER A 490 -29.03 10.33 13.30
C SER A 490 -30.44 9.83 13.55
N TYR A 491 -30.86 9.71 14.78
CA TYR A 491 -32.22 9.29 15.15
C TYR A 491 -33.29 10.31 14.74
N LEU A 492 -33.03 11.61 14.94
CA LEU A 492 -33.94 12.69 14.57
C LEU A 492 -34.17 12.84 13.08
N LEU A 493 -33.15 12.52 12.28
CA LEU A 493 -33.19 12.63 10.82
C LEU A 493 -33.57 11.34 10.11
N ASP A 494 -33.73 10.22 10.83
CA ASP A 494 -34.09 8.93 10.26
C ASP A 494 -35.58 8.60 10.44
N GLY A 495 -36.22 8.14 9.37
CA GLY A 495 -37.59 7.64 9.39
C GLY A 495 -38.49 8.17 8.29
N ASP A 496 -39.76 7.77 8.36
CA ASP A 496 -40.82 8.22 7.45
C ASP A 496 -41.26 9.67 7.78
N LYS A 497 -41.90 10.32 6.79
CA LYS A 497 -42.38 11.71 6.95
C LYS A 497 -43.20 11.92 8.23
N LYS A 498 -43.98 10.90 8.67
CA LYS A 498 -44.79 11.01 9.90
C LYS A 498 -43.93 11.08 11.14
N LYS A 499 -42.89 10.22 11.23
CA LYS A 499 -41.95 10.21 12.36
C LYS A 499 -41.09 11.49 12.38
N LEU A 500 -40.66 12.02 11.24
CA LEU A 500 -39.93 13.27 11.14
C LEU A 500 -40.76 14.47 11.59
N LEU A 501 -42.07 14.48 11.32
CA LEU A 501 -42.97 15.51 11.81
C LEU A 501 -43.19 15.42 13.33
N GLU A 502 -43.24 14.20 13.90
CA GLU A 502 -43.30 13.98 15.36
C GLU A 502 -42.01 14.49 16.01
N ASN A 503 -40.85 14.13 15.46
CA ASN A 503 -39.55 14.63 15.91
C ASN A 503 -39.46 16.17 15.83
N MET A 504 -39.99 16.76 14.77
CA MET A 504 -40.03 18.21 14.60
C MET A 504 -40.89 18.89 15.66
N LYS A 505 -42.02 18.28 16.07
CA LYS A 505 -42.88 18.81 17.16
C LYS A 505 -42.21 18.77 18.53
N ILE A 506 -41.50 17.64 18.82
CA ILE A 506 -40.71 17.51 20.06
C ILE A 506 -39.62 18.56 20.14
N VAL A 507 -38.88 18.75 19.04
CA VAL A 507 -37.84 19.79 18.95
C VAL A 507 -38.45 21.20 19.14
N ASP A 508 -39.65 21.44 18.61
CA ASP A 508 -40.34 22.72 18.76
C ASP A 508 -40.78 22.97 20.21
N GLU A 509 -41.21 21.94 20.94
CA GLU A 509 -41.51 22.04 22.38
C GLU A 509 -40.27 22.37 23.21
N ILE A 510 -39.13 21.76 22.87
CA ILE A 510 -37.82 22.03 23.51
C ILE A 510 -37.36 23.46 23.18
N LEU A 511 -37.57 23.96 21.94
CA LEU A 511 -37.27 25.34 21.54
C LEU A 511 -38.13 26.33 22.38
N LYS A 512 -39.41 26.04 22.55
CA LYS A 512 -40.31 26.85 23.41
C LYS A 512 -39.85 26.90 24.86
N LYS A 513 -39.49 25.75 25.42
CA LYS A 513 -38.98 25.63 26.79
C LYS A 513 -37.71 26.46 27.02
N ASN A 514 -36.87 26.60 26.01
CA ASN A 514 -35.61 27.34 26.05
C ASN A 514 -35.74 28.78 25.48
N ASN A 515 -36.94 29.32 25.34
CA ASN A 515 -37.21 30.67 24.81
C ASN A 515 -36.58 30.96 23.43
N LYS A 516 -36.50 29.96 22.57
CA LYS A 516 -35.95 30.07 21.22
C LYS A 516 -37.06 30.16 20.15
N PRO A 517 -36.80 30.73 18.97
CA PRO A 517 -37.81 30.83 17.90
C PRO A 517 -38.28 29.46 17.42
N THR A 518 -39.60 29.30 17.35
CA THR A 518 -40.29 28.07 16.93
C THR A 518 -40.40 27.95 15.41
N PHE A 519 -40.71 26.76 14.92
CA PHE A 519 -40.90 26.51 13.48
C PHE A 519 -42.19 27.21 12.98
N LYS A 520 -42.08 27.89 11.82
CA LYS A 520 -43.19 28.67 11.25
C LYS A 520 -44.24 27.82 10.54
N SER A 521 -43.93 26.61 10.08
CA SER A 521 -44.87 25.74 9.40
C SER A 521 -44.46 24.24 9.47
N TYR A 522 -45.47 23.37 9.58
CA TYR A 522 -45.29 21.92 9.63
C TYR A 522 -45.65 21.21 8.32
N ASN A 523 -46.07 21.93 7.30
CA ASN A 523 -46.50 21.35 6.03
C ASN A 523 -45.35 21.34 5.00
N LEU A 524 -44.29 20.58 5.33
CA LEU A 524 -43.05 20.53 4.55
C LEU A 524 -42.89 19.19 3.87
N LYS A 525 -42.12 19.14 2.77
CA LYS A 525 -41.66 17.90 2.14
C LYS A 525 -40.62 17.23 3.07
N LYS A 526 -40.43 15.90 2.94
CA LYS A 526 -39.50 15.10 3.77
C LYS A 526 -38.10 15.70 3.79
N THR A 527 -37.55 16.08 2.64
CA THR A 527 -36.22 16.70 2.49
C THR A 527 -36.10 18.00 3.25
N ASN A 528 -37.10 18.85 3.16
CA ASN A 528 -37.10 20.15 3.83
C ASN A 528 -37.23 20.03 5.36
N ILE A 529 -37.90 19.01 5.89
CA ILE A 529 -37.97 18.72 7.33
C ILE A 529 -36.57 18.33 7.82
N ILE A 530 -35.86 17.47 7.09
CA ILE A 530 -34.51 17.05 7.42
C ILE A 530 -33.55 18.25 7.42
N GLU A 531 -33.63 19.11 6.42
CA GLU A 531 -32.80 20.31 6.32
C GLU A 531 -33.06 21.27 7.46
N VAL A 532 -34.32 21.54 7.80
CA VAL A 532 -34.71 22.45 8.89
C VAL A 532 -34.25 21.90 10.25
N LEU A 533 -34.46 20.62 10.54
CA LEU A 533 -34.00 19.98 11.76
C LEU A 533 -32.49 20.01 11.87
N ASN A 534 -31.77 19.66 10.78
CA ASN A 534 -30.33 19.68 10.74
C ASN A 534 -29.78 21.08 10.96
N PHE A 535 -30.32 22.07 10.25
CA PHE A 535 -29.93 23.48 10.38
C PHE A 535 -30.16 24.02 11.79
N THR A 536 -31.28 23.66 12.42
CA THR A 536 -31.59 24.06 13.78
C THR A 536 -30.61 23.52 14.79
N ILE A 537 -30.30 22.23 14.69
CA ILE A 537 -29.31 21.58 15.56
C ILE A 537 -27.93 22.21 15.38
N GLU A 538 -27.48 22.38 14.12
CA GLU A 538 -26.20 23.00 13.80
C GLU A 538 -26.09 24.47 14.25
N THR A 539 -27.17 25.24 14.13
CA THR A 539 -27.17 26.64 14.51
C THR A 539 -26.94 26.82 16.02
N TYR A 540 -27.55 25.98 16.85
CA TYR A 540 -27.40 26.07 18.30
C TYR A 540 -26.20 25.31 18.83
N TYR A 541 -25.73 24.34 18.13
CA TYR A 541 -24.48 23.65 18.46
C TYR A 541 -23.22 24.51 18.26
N ASN A 542 -23.19 25.30 17.19
CA ASN A 542 -22.06 26.17 16.85
C ASN A 542 -22.00 27.47 17.69
N LYS A 543 -22.98 27.73 18.57
CA LYS A 543 -22.97 28.87 19.49
C LYS A 543 -22.46 28.46 20.87
N ASP A 544 -21.16 28.22 20.97
CA ASP A 544 -20.52 27.73 22.21
C ASP A 544 -20.55 28.67 23.41
N ASP A 545 -20.79 29.96 23.22
CA ASP A 545 -20.75 31.00 24.29
C ASP A 545 -22.11 31.31 24.94
N ASP A 546 -23.22 30.73 24.43
CA ASP A 546 -24.56 31.00 24.93
C ASP A 546 -25.04 29.87 25.87
N HIS A 547 -25.25 30.20 27.15
CA HIS A 547 -25.72 29.26 28.18
C HIS A 547 -27.06 28.58 27.80
N ASP A 548 -27.95 29.32 27.13
CA ASP A 548 -29.24 28.82 26.68
C ASP A 548 -29.13 27.85 25.49
N SER A 549 -28.14 28.00 24.64
CA SER A 549 -27.87 27.08 23.55
C SER A 549 -27.31 25.74 24.08
N LYS A 550 -26.49 25.78 25.13
CA LYS A 550 -26.01 24.57 25.83
C LYS A 550 -27.17 23.83 26.52
N ASN A 551 -28.11 24.55 27.14
CA ASN A 551 -29.26 23.93 27.76
C ASN A 551 -30.20 23.30 26.72
N PHE A 552 -30.44 23.97 25.59
CA PHE A 552 -31.21 23.40 24.48
C PHE A 552 -30.64 22.07 23.96
N ILE A 553 -29.34 22.01 23.69
CA ILE A 553 -28.67 20.78 23.23
C ILE A 553 -28.71 19.66 24.29
N LYS A 554 -28.56 20.05 25.57
CA LYS A 554 -28.68 19.10 26.69
C LYS A 554 -30.09 18.55 26.82
N ASP A 555 -31.13 19.38 26.67
CA ASP A 555 -32.53 18.94 26.70
C ASP A 555 -32.86 18.02 25.53
N ILE A 556 -32.38 18.31 24.32
CA ILE A 556 -32.52 17.39 23.17
C ILE A 556 -31.86 16.03 23.47
N ILE A 557 -30.65 16.02 23.96
CA ILE A 557 -29.93 14.81 24.30
C ILE A 557 -30.67 14.01 25.37
N THR A 558 -31.21 14.64 26.38
CA THR A 558 -31.93 13.96 27.47
C THR A 558 -33.26 13.39 27.02
N GLU A 559 -34.03 14.09 26.21
CA GLU A 559 -35.36 13.66 25.74
C GLU A 559 -35.21 12.44 24.78
N PHE A 560 -34.28 12.49 23.88
CA PHE A 560 -34.08 11.43 22.89
C PHE A 560 -33.21 10.25 23.36
N ASN A 561 -32.37 10.40 24.39
CA ASN A 561 -31.67 9.26 25.02
C ASN A 561 -32.65 8.38 25.88
N ASN A 562 -33.73 8.92 26.38
CA ASN A 562 -34.73 8.16 27.17
C ASN A 562 -35.67 7.32 26.30
N SER A 563 -35.83 7.65 25.01
CA SER A 563 -36.63 6.92 24.06
C SER A 563 -35.82 5.95 23.24
N SER A 564 -35.55 4.75 23.77
CA SER A 564 -35.16 3.53 23.04
C SER A 564 -33.95 3.59 22.08
N VAL A 565 -32.83 4.06 22.54
CA VAL A 565 -31.54 4.05 21.76
C VAL A 565 -30.83 2.68 21.82
N LYS A 566 -31.56 1.58 21.86
CA LYS A 566 -30.91 0.24 21.85
C LYS A 566 -30.42 -0.25 20.47
N ASN A 567 -30.75 0.42 19.37
CA ASN A 567 -30.46 -0.11 18.01
C ASN A 567 -29.57 0.80 17.11
N LEU A 568 -28.95 1.87 17.60
CA LEU A 568 -28.13 2.78 16.79
C LEU A 568 -26.66 2.85 17.25
N THR A 569 -26.06 1.70 17.52
CA THR A 569 -24.66 1.60 17.96
C THR A 569 -23.63 1.63 16.81
N SER A 570 -24.04 1.68 15.52
CA SER A 570 -23.10 1.46 14.42
C SER A 570 -22.17 2.64 14.08
N ASN A 571 -22.64 3.88 14.12
CA ASN A 571 -21.80 5.02 13.68
C ASN A 571 -20.86 5.58 14.77
N ASN A 572 -21.18 5.40 16.04
CA ASN A 572 -20.33 5.86 17.16
C ASN A 572 -19.19 4.88 17.47
N THR A 573 -19.38 3.61 17.19
CA THR A 573 -18.33 2.61 17.25
C THR A 573 -17.26 2.85 16.19
N GLU A 574 -17.59 3.45 15.03
CA GLU A 574 -16.64 3.71 13.96
C GLU A 574 -15.65 4.82 14.32
N LEU A 575 -16.10 5.98 14.83
CA LEU A 575 -15.18 7.06 15.24
C LEU A 575 -14.25 6.59 16.36
N GLN A 576 -14.80 5.93 17.38
CA GLN A 576 -14.00 5.39 18.49
C GLN A 576 -13.04 4.32 17.98
N ASN A 577 -13.50 3.42 17.12
CA ASN A 577 -12.66 2.40 16.50
C ASN A 577 -11.52 3.00 15.67
N ASP A 578 -11.79 4.07 14.93
CA ASP A 578 -10.76 4.74 14.13
C ASP A 578 -9.74 5.48 15.02
N ILE A 579 -10.18 6.11 16.11
CA ILE A 579 -9.28 6.70 17.12
C ILE A 579 -8.47 5.60 17.83
N ASP A 580 -9.12 4.50 18.22
CA ASP A 580 -8.46 3.39 18.91
C ASP A 580 -7.41 2.71 18.01
N LYS A 581 -7.67 2.59 16.70
CA LYS A 581 -6.66 2.12 15.72
C LYS A 581 -5.42 3.03 15.71
N ILE A 582 -5.62 4.35 15.68
CA ILE A 582 -4.49 5.30 15.73
C ILE A 582 -3.75 5.18 17.06
N ASN A 583 -4.45 5.07 18.18
CA ASN A 583 -3.85 4.88 19.51
C ASN A 583 -3.08 3.55 19.63
N ILE A 584 -3.61 2.47 19.06
CA ILE A 584 -2.93 1.17 19.00
C ILE A 584 -1.63 1.30 18.21
N ASN A 585 -1.67 1.95 17.05
CA ASN A 585 -0.48 2.18 16.23
C ASN A 585 0.56 3.06 16.95
N MET A 586 0.11 4.10 17.67
CA MET A 586 0.99 4.93 18.51
C MET A 586 1.64 4.13 19.66
N LYS A 587 0.86 3.29 20.35
CA LYS A 587 1.37 2.38 21.38
C LYS A 587 2.37 1.39 20.79
N THR A 588 2.12 0.88 19.59
CA THR A 588 3.05 -0.02 18.90
C THR A 588 4.40 0.65 18.66
N ILE A 589 4.43 1.92 18.23
CA ILE A 589 5.68 2.69 18.09
C ILE A 589 6.37 2.83 19.44
N THR A 590 5.64 3.19 20.50
CA THR A 590 6.22 3.36 21.84
C THR A 590 6.81 2.05 22.38
N ASN A 591 6.09 0.94 22.22
CA ASN A 591 6.55 -0.38 22.61
C ASN A 591 7.79 -0.80 21.81
N TYR A 592 7.80 -0.54 20.52
CA TYR A 592 8.95 -0.82 19.68
C TYR A 592 10.18 0.00 20.11
N MET A 593 10.06 1.28 20.40
CA MET A 593 11.18 2.08 20.89
C MET A 593 11.72 1.58 22.22
N SER A 594 10.87 1.10 23.11
CA SER A 594 11.32 0.44 24.36
C SER A 594 11.99 -0.92 24.10
N GLN A 595 11.52 -1.69 23.11
CA GLN A 595 12.18 -2.92 22.66
C GLN A 595 13.55 -2.64 22.04
N VAL A 596 13.68 -1.61 21.19
CA VAL A 596 14.97 -1.17 20.63
C VAL A 596 15.98 -0.93 21.76
N LYS A 597 15.58 -0.14 22.76
CA LYS A 597 16.44 0.12 23.91
C LYS A 597 16.84 -1.18 24.62
N SER A 598 15.88 -2.03 24.94
CA SER A 598 16.14 -3.30 25.62
C SER A 598 17.02 -4.26 24.81
N THR A 599 16.89 -4.25 23.46
CA THR A 599 17.73 -5.05 22.56
C THR A 599 19.16 -4.53 22.55
N LEU A 600 19.36 -3.22 22.43
CA LEU A 600 20.69 -2.61 22.48
C LEU A 600 21.37 -2.84 23.83
N ASP A 601 20.62 -2.82 24.95
CA ASP A 601 21.12 -3.07 26.28
C ASP A 601 21.52 -4.55 26.50
N LYS A 602 20.83 -5.48 25.85
CA LYS A 602 21.20 -6.90 25.88
C LYS A 602 22.46 -7.20 25.07
N VAL A 603 22.64 -6.49 23.92
CA VAL A 603 23.76 -6.76 23.01
C VAL A 603 25.07 -6.18 23.51
N VAL A 604 25.03 -4.95 24.04
CA VAL A 604 26.24 -4.26 24.52
C VAL A 604 25.92 -3.56 25.84
N TYR A 605 26.75 -3.76 26.83
CA TYR A 605 26.68 -3.03 28.11
C TYR A 605 27.36 -1.66 27.98
N GLY A 606 26.83 -0.65 28.67
CA GLY A 606 27.35 0.73 28.61
C GLY A 606 27.03 1.47 27.33
N HIS A 607 27.87 2.46 27.02
CA HIS A 607 27.75 3.31 25.81
C HIS A 607 26.38 4.00 25.65
N GLU A 608 25.78 4.49 26.72
CA GLU A 608 24.45 5.08 26.77
C GLU A 608 24.28 6.24 25.76
N LYS A 609 25.34 7.04 25.53
CA LYS A 609 25.33 8.13 24.55
C LYS A 609 25.19 7.61 23.14
N ALA A 610 25.93 6.53 22.79
CA ALA A 610 25.87 5.92 21.46
C ALA A 610 24.51 5.26 21.21
N LYS A 611 24.00 4.49 22.19
CA LYS A 611 22.67 3.88 22.11
C LYS A 611 21.58 4.93 21.93
N LYS A 612 21.62 6.03 22.70
CA LYS A 612 20.66 7.12 22.61
C LYS A 612 20.71 7.83 21.24
N GLN A 613 21.88 7.92 20.61
CA GLN A 613 22.00 8.44 19.25
C GLN A 613 21.36 7.49 18.24
N ILE A 614 21.56 6.17 18.36
CA ILE A 614 20.92 5.16 17.53
C ILE A 614 19.39 5.22 17.70
N GLU A 615 18.90 5.30 18.93
CA GLU A 615 17.45 5.46 19.20
C GLU A 615 16.88 6.71 18.52
N ARG A 616 17.60 7.85 18.55
CA ARG A 616 17.19 9.08 17.86
C ARG A 616 17.11 8.89 16.35
N ILE A 617 18.09 8.20 15.76
CA ILE A 617 18.12 7.94 14.32
C ILE A 617 16.97 7.03 13.92
N ILE A 618 16.72 5.95 14.67
CA ILE A 618 15.56 5.08 14.43
C ILE A 618 14.24 5.86 14.57
N GLY A 619 14.14 6.73 15.57
CA GLY A 619 12.99 7.61 15.74
C GLY A 619 12.78 8.58 14.57
N GLN A 620 13.88 9.09 13.99
CA GLN A 620 13.83 9.91 12.77
C GLN A 620 13.32 9.09 11.58
N TRP A 621 13.79 7.86 11.40
CA TRP A 621 13.33 6.97 10.33
C TRP A 621 11.84 6.65 10.45
N ILE A 622 11.34 6.35 11.63
CA ILE A 622 9.92 6.11 11.88
C ILE A 622 9.09 7.35 11.54
N ASN A 623 9.57 8.53 11.91
CA ASN A 623 8.83 9.78 11.70
C ASN A 623 8.93 10.30 10.25
N GLY A 624 10.07 10.12 9.58
CA GLY A 624 10.32 10.54 8.19
C GLY A 624 9.68 9.65 7.13
N GLY A 625 9.24 8.43 7.50
CA GLY A 625 8.70 7.44 6.56
C GLY A 625 9.78 6.78 5.67
N PRO A 626 9.36 6.12 4.57
CA PRO A 626 10.27 5.36 3.70
C PRO A 626 11.39 6.19 3.07
N GLU A 627 11.14 7.47 2.84
CA GLU A 627 12.13 8.40 2.26
C GLU A 627 13.14 8.91 3.29
N GLY A 628 12.77 8.99 4.57
CA GLY A 628 13.63 9.49 5.65
C GLY A 628 14.68 8.49 6.15
N GLY A 629 14.52 7.21 5.86
CA GLY A 629 15.38 6.13 6.39
C GLY A 629 16.65 5.83 5.59
N SER A 630 16.79 6.40 4.40
CA SER A 630 17.84 6.00 3.46
C SER A 630 19.13 6.82 3.50
N SER A 631 19.20 7.89 4.26
CA SER A 631 20.29 8.87 4.13
C SER A 631 21.30 8.93 5.26
N HIS A 632 21.21 8.05 6.27
CA HIS A 632 22.12 8.13 7.40
C HIS A 632 23.25 7.11 7.30
N ILE A 633 24.46 7.61 7.08
CA ILE A 633 25.70 6.84 7.14
C ILE A 633 26.25 7.02 8.54
N LEU A 634 26.43 5.92 9.26
CA LEU A 634 26.88 5.96 10.65
C LEU A 634 28.39 5.72 10.73
N GLY A 635 29.07 6.50 11.56
CA GLY A 635 30.49 6.32 11.84
C GLY A 635 30.70 6.00 13.31
N PHE A 636 31.15 4.80 13.62
CA PHE A 636 31.44 4.34 14.97
C PHE A 636 32.91 4.62 15.29
N GLU A 637 33.12 5.67 16.08
CA GLU A 637 34.43 6.16 16.48
C GLU A 637 34.80 5.68 17.88
N GLY A 638 35.97 5.09 18.06
CA GLY A 638 36.46 4.74 19.39
C GLY A 638 37.51 3.63 19.38
N ASN A 639 38.06 3.35 20.55
CA ASN A 639 39.15 2.40 20.72
C ASN A 639 38.79 0.95 20.32
N PRO A 640 39.77 0.09 19.98
CA PRO A 640 39.50 -1.31 19.65
C PRO A 640 38.94 -2.07 20.86
N GLY A 641 38.08 -3.06 20.59
CA GLY A 641 37.56 -3.98 21.63
C GLY A 641 36.46 -3.42 22.54
N ILE A 642 35.89 -2.23 22.23
CA ILE A 642 34.81 -1.62 23.05
C ILE A 642 33.40 -2.01 22.61
N GLY A 643 33.22 -2.88 21.61
CA GLY A 643 31.89 -3.38 21.19
C GLY A 643 31.28 -2.67 20.00
N LYS A 644 32.02 -1.90 19.16
CA LYS A 644 31.51 -1.23 17.96
C LYS A 644 30.81 -2.19 16.99
N THR A 645 31.49 -3.27 16.60
CA THR A 645 30.96 -4.29 15.68
C THR A 645 29.76 -5.01 16.26
N THR A 646 29.78 -5.25 17.59
CA THR A 646 28.67 -5.88 18.32
C THR A 646 27.44 -5.00 18.32
N LEU A 647 27.60 -3.68 18.54
CA LEU A 647 26.50 -2.73 18.50
C LEU A 647 25.93 -2.56 17.09
N ALA A 648 26.78 -2.60 16.05
CA ALA A 648 26.33 -2.59 14.65
C ALA A 648 25.45 -3.82 14.33
N LYS A 649 25.82 -4.99 14.83
CA LYS A 649 25.01 -6.21 14.72
C LYS A 649 23.71 -6.08 15.52
N GLY A 650 23.76 -5.50 16.73
CA GLY A 650 22.57 -5.22 17.53
C GLY A 650 21.59 -4.28 16.85
N LEU A 651 22.06 -3.31 16.06
CA LEU A 651 21.20 -2.46 15.25
C LEU A 651 20.44 -3.29 14.19
N SER A 652 21.06 -4.31 13.59
CA SER A 652 20.36 -5.21 12.67
C SER A 652 19.25 -6.00 13.37
N GLU A 653 19.48 -6.40 14.61
CA GLU A 653 18.48 -7.12 15.44
C GLU A 653 17.29 -6.23 15.86
N CYS A 654 17.47 -4.92 15.89
CA CYS A 654 16.38 -3.98 16.12
C CYS A 654 15.46 -3.85 14.92
N LEU A 655 15.97 -3.96 13.69
CA LEU A 655 15.21 -3.80 12.44
C LEU A 655 14.66 -5.16 11.99
N LYS A 656 13.40 -5.43 12.34
CA LYS A 656 12.73 -6.70 12.00
C LYS A 656 11.67 -6.51 10.94
N ASP A 657 11.56 -7.48 10.04
CA ASP A 657 10.51 -7.57 9.04
C ASP A 657 9.19 -8.13 9.63
N GLU A 658 8.17 -8.29 8.78
CA GLU A 658 6.85 -8.83 9.17
C GLU A 658 6.94 -10.26 9.73
N ASN A 659 7.95 -11.02 9.33
CA ASN A 659 8.19 -12.40 9.79
C ASN A 659 9.00 -12.46 11.09
N GLY A 660 9.45 -11.32 11.62
CA GLY A 660 10.31 -11.25 12.80
C GLY A 660 11.79 -11.49 12.50
N GLU A 661 12.18 -11.62 11.22
CA GLU A 661 13.57 -11.76 10.80
C GLU A 661 14.28 -10.41 10.87
N SER A 662 15.52 -10.42 11.38
CA SER A 662 16.37 -9.24 11.46
C SER A 662 16.87 -8.82 10.08
N ARG A 663 17.07 -7.52 9.86
CA ARG A 663 17.70 -7.01 8.64
C ARG A 663 19.07 -7.64 8.44
N PRO A 664 19.40 -8.22 7.27
CA PRO A 664 20.67 -8.90 7.07
C PRO A 664 21.87 -7.99 7.29
N PHE A 665 22.86 -8.50 8.02
CA PHE A 665 24.10 -7.82 8.37
C PHE A 665 25.28 -8.44 7.63
N ALA A 666 26.18 -7.59 7.13
CA ALA A 666 27.44 -8.00 6.52
C ALA A 666 28.59 -7.11 7.01
N LEU A 667 29.80 -7.69 7.06
CA LEU A 667 31.01 -6.99 7.48
C LEU A 667 32.05 -7.07 6.35
N ILE A 668 32.67 -5.95 6.04
CA ILE A 668 33.81 -5.81 5.13
C ILE A 668 34.96 -5.20 5.93
N ALA A 669 36.04 -5.93 6.11
CA ALA A 669 37.25 -5.43 6.75
C ALA A 669 38.13 -4.74 5.69
N LEU A 670 38.40 -3.46 5.85
CA LEU A 670 39.22 -2.67 4.94
C LEU A 670 40.69 -2.61 5.36
N GLY A 671 40.98 -3.04 6.59
CA GLY A 671 42.35 -3.06 7.11
C GLY A 671 43.21 -4.08 6.36
N GLY A 672 44.19 -3.60 5.62
CA GLY A 672 45.11 -4.44 4.84
C GLY A 672 44.74 -4.62 3.37
N ASP A 673 43.55 -4.20 2.95
CA ASP A 673 43.20 -4.17 1.52
C ASP A 673 44.02 -3.12 0.76
N SER A 674 44.65 -3.61 -0.31
CA SER A 674 45.54 -2.79 -1.15
C SER A 674 44.89 -2.30 -2.46
N ASN A 675 43.67 -2.76 -2.78
CA ASN A 675 43.06 -2.45 -4.07
C ASN A 675 41.54 -2.29 -3.96
N ALA A 676 40.99 -1.29 -4.63
CA ALA A 676 39.55 -1.07 -4.72
C ALA A 676 38.76 -2.21 -5.43
N SER A 677 39.45 -3.05 -6.19
CA SER A 677 38.82 -4.19 -6.88
C SER A 677 38.20 -5.21 -5.97
N THR A 678 38.61 -5.31 -4.71
CA THR A 678 37.91 -6.12 -3.70
C THR A 678 36.48 -5.64 -3.48
N LEU A 679 36.22 -4.33 -3.51
CA LEU A 679 34.89 -3.74 -3.32
C LEU A 679 34.04 -3.77 -4.60
N VAL A 680 34.63 -3.35 -5.73
CA VAL A 680 33.90 -3.09 -7.00
C VAL A 680 34.20 -4.09 -8.11
N GLY A 681 34.94 -5.15 -7.82
CA GLY A 681 35.30 -6.14 -8.81
C GLY A 681 36.33 -5.70 -9.84
N HIS A 682 36.65 -6.61 -10.75
CA HIS A 682 37.55 -6.37 -11.88
C HIS A 682 36.76 -6.26 -13.17
N SER A 683 37.28 -5.50 -14.15
CA SER A 683 36.62 -5.44 -15.45
C SER A 683 36.43 -6.82 -16.07
N TYR A 684 35.23 -7.03 -16.61
CA TYR A 684 34.81 -8.31 -17.23
C TYR A 684 35.80 -8.82 -18.28
N THR A 685 36.56 -7.93 -18.91
CA THR A 685 37.53 -8.31 -19.96
C THR A 685 38.75 -9.07 -19.47
N TYR A 686 39.12 -8.96 -18.19
CA TYR A 686 40.26 -9.68 -17.63
C TYR A 686 40.00 -11.17 -17.41
N VAL A 687 41.07 -11.99 -17.58
CA VAL A 687 40.98 -13.42 -17.23
C VAL A 687 40.91 -13.57 -15.71
N GLY A 688 40.00 -14.41 -15.21
CA GLY A 688 39.81 -14.62 -13.78
C GLY A 688 39.07 -13.45 -13.09
N SER A 689 38.48 -12.51 -13.86
CA SER A 689 37.69 -11.40 -13.27
C SER A 689 36.43 -11.90 -12.56
N ASN A 690 36.10 -11.27 -11.44
CA ASN A 690 34.90 -11.53 -10.66
C ASN A 690 34.30 -10.21 -10.17
N TYR A 691 33.04 -10.24 -9.78
CA TYR A 691 32.37 -9.07 -9.17
C TYR A 691 32.88 -8.80 -7.75
N GLY A 692 32.65 -7.60 -7.26
CA GLY A 692 33.15 -7.14 -5.97
C GLY A 692 32.36 -7.69 -4.76
N SER A 693 32.94 -7.49 -3.57
CA SER A 693 32.35 -7.94 -2.31
C SER A 693 30.98 -7.33 -2.01
N ILE A 694 30.72 -6.11 -2.49
CA ILE A 694 29.42 -5.45 -2.33
C ILE A 694 28.33 -6.28 -3.03
N ILE A 695 28.57 -6.66 -4.28
CA ILE A 695 27.63 -7.49 -5.05
C ILE A 695 27.49 -8.88 -4.42
N GLN A 696 28.62 -9.47 -3.96
CA GLN A 696 28.60 -10.77 -3.29
C GLN A 696 27.69 -10.73 -2.04
N ILE A 697 27.76 -9.64 -1.25
CA ILE A 697 26.91 -9.44 -0.07
C ILE A 697 25.44 -9.38 -0.47
N LEU A 698 25.08 -8.65 -1.54
CA LEU A 698 23.69 -8.59 -1.99
C LEU A 698 23.16 -9.98 -2.38
N ILE A 699 23.97 -10.75 -3.08
CA ILE A 699 23.62 -12.12 -3.49
C ILE A 699 23.44 -13.03 -2.27
N ASP A 700 24.39 -13.01 -1.33
CA ASP A 700 24.38 -13.87 -0.15
C ASP A 700 23.25 -13.52 0.83
N LYS A 701 22.98 -12.23 0.97
CA LYS A 701 21.91 -11.72 1.86
C LYS A 701 20.53 -11.67 1.19
N LYS A 702 20.45 -11.92 -0.11
CA LYS A 702 19.20 -11.97 -0.91
C LYS A 702 18.30 -10.73 -0.75
N CYS A 703 18.87 -9.56 -0.52
CA CYS A 703 18.14 -8.29 -0.42
C CYS A 703 19.02 -7.12 -0.87
N MET A 704 18.37 -6.03 -1.34
CA MET A 704 19.03 -4.81 -1.80
C MET A 704 19.30 -3.80 -0.69
N ASN A 705 18.80 -4.02 0.52
CA ASN A 705 18.95 -3.11 1.66
C ASN A 705 19.60 -3.77 2.90
N PRO A 706 20.72 -4.50 2.76
CA PRO A 706 21.43 -5.03 3.93
C PRO A 706 22.06 -3.91 4.75
N ILE A 707 22.49 -4.23 5.97
CA ILE A 707 23.39 -3.38 6.76
C ILE A 707 24.83 -3.82 6.45
N ILE A 708 25.65 -2.92 5.95
CA ILE A 708 27.05 -3.18 5.60
C ILE A 708 27.94 -2.39 6.54
N LEU A 709 28.73 -3.10 7.36
CA LEU A 709 29.75 -2.51 8.21
C LEU A 709 31.11 -2.54 7.50
N PHE A 710 31.67 -1.38 7.24
CA PHE A 710 33.07 -1.24 6.84
C PHE A 710 33.93 -1.07 8.09
N ASP A 711 34.74 -2.08 8.39
CA ASP A 711 35.57 -2.06 9.58
C ASP A 711 37.02 -1.64 9.24
N GLU A 712 37.70 -1.04 10.21
CA GLU A 712 39.08 -0.58 10.10
C GLU A 712 39.33 0.44 8.97
N VAL A 713 38.39 1.38 8.78
CA VAL A 713 38.49 2.42 7.74
C VAL A 713 39.72 3.32 7.90
N ASP A 714 40.17 3.53 9.13
CA ASP A 714 41.37 4.28 9.51
C ASP A 714 42.68 3.59 9.07
N LYS A 715 42.65 2.31 8.73
CA LYS A 715 43.79 1.52 8.31
C LYS A 715 43.95 1.43 6.77
N ILE A 716 43.12 2.11 6.02
CA ILE A 716 43.28 2.23 4.57
C ILE A 716 44.59 2.91 4.27
N SER A 717 45.40 2.34 3.39
CA SER A 717 46.70 2.86 3.04
C SER A 717 46.62 4.27 2.39
N LYS A 718 47.60 5.17 2.71
CA LYS A 718 47.64 6.52 2.10
C LYS A 718 48.30 6.53 0.70
N THR A 719 48.56 5.35 0.12
CA THR A 719 49.07 5.16 -1.23
C THR A 719 48.01 5.43 -2.29
N GLU A 720 48.40 5.45 -3.60
CA GLU A 720 47.45 5.61 -4.70
C GLU A 720 46.32 4.55 -4.66
N HIS A 721 46.68 3.30 -4.36
CA HIS A 721 45.69 2.23 -4.25
C HIS A 721 44.66 2.44 -3.10
N GLY A 722 45.12 2.97 -1.97
CA GLY A 722 44.22 3.32 -0.88
C GLY A 722 43.32 4.52 -1.21
N ARG A 723 43.79 5.46 -2.05
CA ARG A 723 42.95 6.55 -2.55
C ARG A 723 41.84 6.05 -3.48
N GLU A 724 42.09 4.97 -4.26
CA GLU A 724 41.04 4.34 -5.04
C GLU A 724 39.92 3.78 -4.15
N ILE A 725 40.28 3.12 -3.03
CA ILE A 725 39.28 2.62 -2.05
C ILE A 725 38.48 3.78 -1.47
N THR A 726 39.18 4.87 -1.06
CA THR A 726 38.53 6.08 -0.54
C THR A 726 37.61 6.71 -1.59
N GLY A 727 38.00 6.72 -2.86
CA GLY A 727 37.18 7.22 -3.97
C GLY A 727 35.88 6.37 -4.13
N VAL A 728 36.00 5.05 -4.14
CA VAL A 728 34.85 4.15 -4.22
C VAL A 728 33.90 4.37 -3.02
N LEU A 729 34.44 4.46 -1.81
CA LEU A 729 33.63 4.72 -0.62
C LEU A 729 32.95 6.09 -0.67
N THR A 730 33.65 7.12 -1.20
CA THR A 730 33.07 8.46 -1.34
C THR A 730 31.84 8.47 -2.24
N HIS A 731 31.86 7.74 -3.36
CA HIS A 731 30.73 7.58 -4.25
C HIS A 731 29.62 6.71 -3.64
N LEU A 732 29.98 5.61 -3.00
CA LEU A 732 29.04 4.70 -2.36
C LEU A 732 28.27 5.36 -1.22
N LEU A 733 28.95 6.22 -0.46
CA LEU A 733 28.41 6.92 0.71
C LEU A 733 27.73 8.25 0.35
N ASP A 734 27.70 8.64 -0.91
CA ASP A 734 26.97 9.82 -1.36
C ASP A 734 25.52 9.45 -1.68
N THR A 735 24.57 10.04 -0.95
CA THR A 735 23.13 9.77 -1.10
C THR A 735 22.59 10.13 -2.48
N THR A 736 23.27 11.01 -3.23
CA THR A 736 22.88 11.38 -4.59
C THR A 736 23.42 10.42 -5.66
N GLN A 737 24.48 9.68 -5.35
CA GLN A 737 25.19 8.82 -6.30
C GLN A 737 24.99 7.32 -6.03
N ASN A 738 24.62 6.95 -4.82
CA ASN A 738 24.44 5.54 -4.44
C ASN A 738 23.24 4.84 -5.09
N THR A 739 22.36 5.59 -5.75
CA THR A 739 21.28 5.05 -6.60
C THR A 739 21.81 4.44 -7.90
N CYS A 740 22.99 4.85 -8.34
CA CYS A 740 23.62 4.45 -9.60
C CYS A 740 24.99 3.79 -9.35
N PHE A 741 25.11 2.99 -8.30
CA PHE A 741 26.35 2.25 -8.06
C PHE A 741 26.63 1.26 -9.17
N GLN A 742 27.85 1.24 -9.70
CA GLN A 742 28.29 0.32 -10.75
C GLN A 742 29.46 -0.52 -10.29
N ASP A 743 29.31 -1.82 -10.40
CA ASP A 743 30.41 -2.77 -10.26
C ASP A 743 31.21 -2.85 -11.57
N LYS A 744 32.55 -2.93 -11.51
CA LYS A 744 33.41 -2.99 -12.70
C LYS A 744 33.17 -4.26 -13.53
N TYR A 745 32.77 -5.36 -12.91
CA TYR A 745 32.42 -6.60 -13.59
C TYR A 745 31.09 -6.48 -14.35
N PHE A 746 30.10 -5.81 -13.75
CA PHE A 746 28.80 -5.52 -14.34
C PHE A 746 28.73 -4.10 -14.92
N SER A 747 29.78 -3.66 -15.58
CA SER A 747 29.88 -2.30 -16.12
C SER A 747 28.64 -1.85 -16.88
N GLY A 748 28.17 -0.65 -16.56
CA GLY A 748 26.96 -0.03 -17.12
C GLY A 748 25.65 -0.62 -16.59
N ILE A 749 25.66 -1.41 -15.52
CA ILE A 749 24.46 -1.81 -14.77
C ILE A 749 24.42 -0.99 -13.49
N ASP A 750 23.37 -0.18 -13.37
CA ASP A 750 23.14 0.62 -12.17
C ASP A 750 22.45 -0.22 -11.10
N ILE A 751 23.00 -0.17 -9.90
CA ILE A 751 22.55 -0.92 -8.75
C ILE A 751 22.16 0.09 -7.67
N ASP A 752 20.89 0.13 -7.31
CA ASP A 752 20.37 1.06 -6.32
C ASP A 752 20.69 0.58 -4.89
N LEU A 753 21.65 1.25 -4.25
CA LEU A 753 22.06 1.03 -2.87
C LEU A 753 21.54 2.10 -1.91
N SER A 754 20.64 2.98 -2.36
CA SER A 754 20.11 4.10 -1.56
C SER A 754 19.39 3.65 -0.28
N LYS A 755 18.86 2.43 -0.26
CA LYS A 755 18.16 1.84 0.89
C LYS A 755 19.04 0.94 1.76
N ALA A 756 20.31 0.73 1.37
CA ALA A 756 21.27 0.02 2.21
C ALA A 756 21.76 0.94 3.34
N LEU A 757 22.01 0.37 4.51
CA LEU A 757 22.57 1.12 5.64
C LEU A 757 24.07 0.86 5.73
N PHE A 758 24.85 1.91 5.63
CA PHE A 758 26.30 1.85 5.71
C PHE A 758 26.77 2.29 7.10
N ILE A 759 27.66 1.49 7.71
CA ILE A 759 28.28 1.79 8.99
C ILE A 759 29.78 1.73 8.78
N LEU A 760 30.51 2.76 9.20
CA LEU A 760 31.96 2.80 9.20
C LEU A 760 32.44 2.61 10.63
N SER A 761 33.43 1.75 10.86
CA SER A 761 34.08 1.57 12.14
C SER A 761 35.54 1.96 12.01
N TYR A 762 36.00 2.81 12.93
CA TYR A 762 37.35 3.32 12.96
C TYR A 762 37.79 3.67 14.39
N ASN A 763 39.12 3.72 14.59
CA ASN A 763 39.70 4.04 15.89
C ASN A 763 40.25 5.47 15.89
N ASP A 764 40.95 5.86 14.83
CA ASP A 764 41.58 7.16 14.65
C ASP A 764 40.92 7.99 13.56
N VAL A 765 40.34 9.13 13.96
CA VAL A 765 39.65 10.06 13.06
C VAL A 765 40.62 10.81 12.15
N GLU A 766 41.84 11.09 12.66
CA GLU A 766 42.83 11.90 11.90
C GLU A 766 43.42 11.15 10.71
N SER A 767 43.29 9.81 10.73
CA SER A 767 43.76 8.95 9.65
C SER A 767 42.74 8.80 8.51
N ILE A 768 41.50 9.27 8.67
CA ILE A 768 40.45 9.15 7.68
C ILE A 768 40.39 10.40 6.80
N ASP A 769 40.07 10.22 5.53
CA ASP A 769 39.82 11.31 4.60
C ASP A 769 38.67 12.21 5.06
N LYS A 770 38.92 13.53 5.04
CA LYS A 770 37.90 14.52 5.47
C LYS A 770 36.62 14.45 4.65
N ILE A 771 36.73 14.14 3.34
CA ILE A 771 35.57 14.03 2.44
C ILE A 771 34.66 12.90 2.86
N LEU A 772 35.19 11.79 3.34
CA LEU A 772 34.40 10.69 3.91
C LEU A 772 33.75 11.11 5.23
N LEU A 773 34.51 11.78 6.12
CA LEU A 773 33.99 12.19 7.42
C LEU A 773 32.83 13.18 7.33
N ASP A 774 32.83 14.06 6.33
CA ASP A 774 31.74 15.03 6.12
C ASP A 774 30.40 14.38 5.77
N ARG A 775 30.42 13.15 5.25
CA ARG A 775 29.22 12.38 4.88
C ARG A 775 28.69 11.47 6.00
N VAL A 776 29.42 11.39 7.08
CA VAL A 776 29.18 10.37 8.12
C VAL A 776 28.65 10.99 9.41
N HIS A 777 27.55 10.44 9.91
CA HIS A 777 27.06 10.80 11.24
C HIS A 777 27.89 10.08 12.32
N ARG A 778 28.74 10.85 13.02
CA ARG A 778 29.71 10.32 13.97
C ARG A 778 29.04 9.95 15.31
N ILE A 779 29.26 8.72 15.75
CA ILE A 779 28.82 8.17 17.05
C ILE A 779 30.06 7.78 17.82
N LYS A 780 30.34 8.51 18.89
CA LYS A 780 31.54 8.32 19.69
C LYS A 780 31.30 7.30 20.80
N PHE A 781 32.21 6.36 20.94
CA PHE A 781 32.27 5.36 21.98
C PHE A 781 33.34 5.74 23.02
N ASP A 782 32.92 5.83 24.24
CA ASP A 782 33.87 6.11 25.36
C ASP A 782 34.60 4.81 25.76
N SER A 783 35.78 4.91 26.33
CA SER A 783 36.53 3.77 26.88
C SER A 783 35.78 3.15 28.05
N LEU A 784 35.90 1.84 28.20
CA LEU A 784 35.25 1.10 29.28
C LEU A 784 35.95 1.34 30.60
N THR A 785 35.22 1.61 31.66
CA THR A 785 35.75 1.68 33.04
C THR A 785 36.01 0.26 33.57
N ILE A 786 36.75 0.14 34.67
CA ILE A 786 37.00 -1.15 35.31
C ILE A 786 35.69 -1.80 35.77
N GLU A 787 34.77 -1.00 36.31
CA GLU A 787 33.46 -1.45 36.76
C GLU A 787 32.62 -1.97 35.59
N ASP A 788 32.62 -1.22 34.47
CA ASP A 788 31.94 -1.67 33.24
C ASP A 788 32.47 -3.02 32.76
N LYS A 789 33.79 -3.21 32.76
CA LYS A 789 34.45 -4.45 32.36
C LYS A 789 34.07 -5.63 33.24
N ILE A 790 34.00 -5.45 34.57
CA ILE A 790 33.56 -6.49 35.52
C ILE A 790 32.12 -6.91 35.20
N ILE A 791 31.22 -5.94 34.95
CA ILE A 791 29.84 -6.23 34.62
C ILE A 791 29.73 -6.93 33.24
N ILE A 792 30.55 -6.50 32.26
CA ILE A 792 30.61 -7.14 30.93
C ILE A 792 31.12 -8.58 31.07
N CYS A 793 32.12 -8.84 31.93
CA CYS A 793 32.59 -10.18 32.19
C CYS A 793 31.46 -11.07 32.71
N ASN A 794 30.80 -10.65 33.75
CA ASN A 794 29.77 -11.46 34.41
C ASN A 794 28.53 -11.67 33.57
N LYS A 795 28.08 -10.66 32.81
CA LYS A 795 26.81 -10.74 32.03
C LYS A 795 26.98 -11.29 30.61
N HIS A 796 28.16 -11.12 30.00
CA HIS A 796 28.32 -11.41 28.58
C HIS A 796 29.49 -12.34 28.26
N LEU A 797 30.71 -12.07 28.81
CA LEU A 797 31.88 -12.83 28.41
C LEU A 797 31.92 -14.23 29.04
N LEU A 798 31.74 -14.36 30.34
CA LEU A 798 31.78 -15.65 31.02
C LEU A 798 30.68 -16.60 30.52
N PRO A 799 29.38 -16.21 30.39
CA PRO A 799 28.36 -17.10 29.86
C PRO A 799 28.64 -17.54 28.42
N GLU A 800 29.21 -16.64 27.60
CA GLU A 800 29.59 -16.99 26.22
C GLU A 800 30.72 -18.00 26.18
N LEU A 801 31.77 -17.80 27.01
CA LEU A 801 32.93 -18.67 27.07
C LEU A 801 32.57 -20.04 27.68
N TYR A 802 31.74 -20.08 28.71
CA TYR A 802 31.24 -21.33 29.28
C TYR A 802 30.47 -22.15 28.24
N LYS A 803 29.60 -21.50 27.49
CA LYS A 803 28.85 -22.18 26.41
C LYS A 803 29.77 -22.71 25.32
N GLN A 804 30.86 -22.01 24.97
CA GLN A 804 31.83 -22.47 23.96
C GLN A 804 32.59 -23.74 24.39
N VAL A 805 32.88 -23.86 25.69
CA VAL A 805 33.64 -24.99 26.26
C VAL A 805 32.73 -26.12 26.80
N GLY A 806 31.40 -25.86 26.88
CA GLY A 806 30.43 -26.83 27.38
C GLY A 806 30.27 -26.84 28.91
N PHE A 807 30.62 -25.75 29.55
CA PHE A 807 30.41 -25.56 31.01
C PHE A 807 29.08 -24.84 31.27
N ASN A 808 28.56 -24.98 32.49
CA ASN A 808 27.46 -24.22 33.04
C ASN A 808 27.99 -23.07 33.91
N ASP A 809 27.17 -22.06 34.16
CA ASP A 809 27.54 -20.87 34.95
C ASP A 809 27.96 -21.21 36.40
N ASP A 810 27.52 -22.36 36.89
CA ASP A 810 27.84 -22.82 38.29
C ASP A 810 29.17 -23.59 38.40
N ASN A 811 29.83 -23.93 37.27
CA ASN A 811 31.00 -24.79 37.30
C ASN A 811 32.29 -24.06 37.73
N ILE A 812 32.44 -22.79 37.31
CA ILE A 812 33.62 -21.98 37.59
C ILE A 812 33.16 -20.61 38.10
N ILE A 813 33.71 -20.18 39.21
CA ILE A 813 33.36 -18.90 39.85
C ILE A 813 34.58 -17.98 39.84
N PHE A 814 34.43 -16.83 39.21
CA PHE A 814 35.35 -15.69 39.28
C PHE A 814 34.78 -14.65 40.24
N SER A 815 35.52 -14.30 41.32
CA SER A 815 35.13 -13.17 42.13
C SER A 815 35.45 -11.85 41.47
N ASP A 816 34.70 -10.78 41.78
CA ASP A 816 34.94 -9.43 41.23
C ASP A 816 36.36 -8.94 41.54
N GLU A 817 36.96 -9.35 42.67
CA GLU A 817 38.36 -9.06 43.03
C GLU A 817 39.37 -9.70 42.10
N VAL A 818 39.10 -10.94 41.67
CA VAL A 818 39.92 -11.67 40.70
C VAL A 818 39.80 -11.05 39.31
N LEU A 819 38.59 -10.73 38.89
CA LEU A 819 38.36 -10.02 37.62
C LEU A 819 39.05 -8.66 37.59
N LYS A 820 38.94 -7.89 38.69
CA LYS A 820 39.64 -6.61 38.85
C LYS A 820 41.14 -6.79 38.73
N TYR A 821 41.70 -7.79 39.44
CA TYR A 821 43.11 -8.08 39.36
C TYR A 821 43.58 -8.44 37.94
N ILE A 822 42.85 -9.27 37.22
CA ILE A 822 43.15 -9.59 35.81
C ILE A 822 43.15 -8.32 34.95
N ILE A 823 42.16 -7.44 35.14
CA ILE A 823 42.01 -6.20 34.37
C ILE A 823 43.18 -5.27 34.63
N GLU A 824 43.56 -5.08 35.89
CA GLU A 824 44.61 -4.13 36.27
C GLU A 824 46.01 -4.66 36.00
N SER A 825 46.27 -5.98 36.19
CA SER A 825 47.60 -6.52 36.11
C SER A 825 47.98 -7.17 34.77
N TYR A 826 47.01 -7.58 33.96
CA TYR A 826 47.32 -8.33 32.74
C TYR A 826 46.74 -7.73 31.44
N THR A 827 45.66 -6.96 31.50
CA THR A 827 45.05 -6.51 30.24
C THR A 827 45.27 -5.05 29.95
N LEU A 828 45.13 -4.15 30.89
CA LEU A 828 45.31 -2.68 30.74
C LEU A 828 44.97 -2.12 29.36
N GLU A 829 43.79 -2.46 28.86
CA GLU A 829 43.29 -2.04 27.54
C GLU A 829 42.05 -1.15 27.68
N PRO A 830 41.74 -0.26 26.71
CA PRO A 830 40.51 0.54 26.73
C PRO A 830 39.22 -0.25 26.51
N GLY A 831 39.33 -1.44 25.92
CA GLY A 831 38.23 -2.36 25.63
C GLY A 831 38.25 -3.62 26.49
N ALA A 832 37.66 -4.71 26.03
CA ALA A 832 37.56 -6.00 26.73
C ALA A 832 38.04 -7.19 25.84
N ARG A 833 38.83 -6.96 24.77
CA ARG A 833 39.26 -8.00 23.85
C ARG A 833 40.33 -8.90 24.47
N LYS A 834 41.40 -8.30 25.02
CA LYS A 834 42.44 -9.04 25.71
C LYS A 834 41.91 -9.69 26.98
N LEU A 835 40.96 -9.04 27.66
CA LEU A 835 40.30 -9.59 28.83
C LEU A 835 39.54 -10.88 28.45
N LYS A 836 38.83 -10.92 27.36
CA LYS A 836 38.17 -12.12 26.83
C LYS A 836 39.19 -13.23 26.50
N GLU A 837 40.29 -12.88 25.87
CA GLU A 837 41.39 -13.85 25.58
C GLU A 837 41.95 -14.44 26.84
N LYS A 838 42.26 -13.64 27.89
CA LYS A 838 42.79 -14.11 29.15
C LYS A 838 41.81 -14.99 29.95
N LEU A 839 40.54 -14.63 29.95
CA LEU A 839 39.51 -15.48 30.56
C LEU A 839 39.35 -16.80 29.81
N PHE A 840 39.44 -16.79 28.46
CA PHE A 840 39.38 -18.00 27.67
C PHE A 840 40.59 -18.93 27.92
N GLU A 841 41.82 -18.38 28.07
CA GLU A 841 43.02 -19.16 28.45
C GLU A 841 42.76 -19.94 29.76
N ILE A 842 42.26 -19.26 30.78
CA ILE A 842 41.99 -19.90 32.08
C ILE A 842 40.95 -21.02 31.95
N ILE A 843 39.84 -20.73 31.28
CA ILE A 843 38.75 -21.70 31.12
C ILE A 843 39.19 -22.89 30.28
N ALA A 844 39.99 -22.66 29.21
CA ALA A 844 40.54 -23.71 28.37
C ALA A 844 41.51 -24.61 29.11
N ASP A 845 42.39 -24.04 29.97
CA ASP A 845 43.30 -24.79 30.83
C ASP A 845 42.54 -25.66 31.81
N ILE A 846 41.51 -25.14 32.46
CA ILE A 846 40.64 -25.89 33.36
C ILE A 846 39.98 -27.06 32.61
N ASN A 847 39.46 -26.82 31.43
CA ASN A 847 38.86 -27.87 30.59
C ASN A 847 39.88 -28.98 30.25
N LEU A 848 41.10 -28.58 29.89
CA LEU A 848 42.16 -29.51 29.57
C LEU A 848 42.54 -30.39 30.79
N GLU A 849 42.56 -29.79 31.98
CA GLU A 849 42.80 -30.54 33.21
C GLU A 849 41.71 -31.54 33.53
N ILE A 850 40.45 -31.16 33.38
CA ILE A 850 39.31 -32.03 33.60
C ILE A 850 39.40 -33.22 32.63
N LEU A 851 39.68 -32.96 31.34
CA LEU A 851 39.82 -34.01 30.33
C LEU A 851 40.99 -34.95 30.56
N LYS A 852 42.14 -34.41 31.04
CA LYS A 852 43.30 -35.24 31.35
C LYS A 852 43.07 -36.11 32.61
N ASN A 853 42.38 -35.58 33.59
CA ASN A 853 42.09 -36.36 34.82
C ASN A 853 40.98 -37.38 34.62
N SER A 854 40.09 -37.18 33.64
CA SER A 854 39.07 -38.19 33.27
C SER A 854 39.62 -39.42 32.48
N ILE A 855 40.86 -39.32 31.96
CA ILE A 855 41.49 -40.38 31.15
C ILE A 855 42.45 -41.23 31.93
N ASN A 856 43.00 -40.78 33.08
CA ASN A 856 43.96 -41.48 33.88
C ASN A 856 43.28 -42.30 35.00
N ASP A 857 42.92 -43.52 34.69
CA ASP A 857 42.25 -44.48 35.61
C ASP A 857 43.15 -45.15 36.65
N ASP A 858 44.45 -44.74 36.82
CA ASP A 858 45.36 -45.38 37.79
C ASP A 858 45.88 -44.46 38.89
N ASN A 859 45.30 -44.63 40.11
CA ASN A 859 45.83 -44.32 41.38
C ASN A 859 46.36 -42.90 41.70
N ASN A 860 45.50 -41.92 41.64
CA ASN A 860 45.51 -40.76 42.60
C ASN A 860 44.45 -39.76 42.11
N GLU A 861 43.19 -40.04 42.38
CA GLU A 861 42.09 -39.17 42.14
C GLU A 861 42.20 -37.88 42.94
N LYS A 862 42.71 -36.81 42.34
CA LYS A 862 42.30 -35.50 42.81
C LYS A 862 40.90 -35.25 42.22
N ILE A 863 39.85 -35.64 42.90
CA ILE A 863 38.46 -35.30 42.61
C ILE A 863 38.42 -33.80 42.50
N ILE A 864 38.16 -33.30 41.29
CA ILE A 864 37.95 -31.86 41.06
C ILE A 864 36.57 -31.53 41.62
N GLU A 865 36.57 -30.88 42.79
CA GLU A 865 35.32 -30.42 43.41
C GLU A 865 34.76 -29.20 42.65
N PHE A 866 33.50 -29.25 42.21
CA PHE A 866 32.77 -28.13 41.66
C PHE A 866 31.95 -27.42 42.77
N PRO A 867 31.84 -26.09 42.72
CA PRO A 867 32.41 -25.14 41.76
C PRO A 867 33.89 -24.83 41.98
N ILE A 868 34.63 -24.71 40.90
CA ILE A 868 36.05 -24.30 40.96
C ILE A 868 36.12 -22.81 41.22
N LYS A 869 36.59 -22.42 42.39
CA LYS A 869 36.79 -21.01 42.76
C LYS A 869 38.19 -20.56 42.35
N ILE A 870 38.24 -19.59 41.42
CA ILE A 870 39.51 -18.99 41.02
C ILE A 870 39.94 -17.94 42.04
N THR A 871 41.20 -18.08 42.56
CA THR A 871 41.82 -17.13 43.48
C THR A 871 43.00 -16.44 42.81
N VAL A 872 43.40 -15.27 43.33
CA VAL A 872 44.58 -14.51 42.85
C VAL A 872 45.86 -15.34 42.94
N GLU A 873 45.98 -16.19 43.96
CA GLU A 873 47.14 -17.06 44.14
C GLU A 873 47.20 -18.16 43.06
N LEU A 874 46.06 -18.80 42.76
CA LEU A 874 45.94 -19.75 41.65
C LEU A 874 46.28 -19.13 40.28
N LEU A 875 45.88 -17.89 40.04
CA LEU A 875 46.25 -17.17 38.84
C LEU A 875 47.78 -17.02 38.69
N LYS A 876 48.45 -16.57 39.74
CA LYS A 876 49.89 -16.32 39.73
C LYS A 876 50.71 -17.61 39.63
N THR A 877 50.32 -18.65 40.36
CA THR A 877 51.11 -19.87 40.46
C THR A 877 50.89 -20.83 39.32
N LYS A 878 49.68 -20.83 38.73
CA LYS A 878 49.26 -21.85 37.75
C LYS A 878 48.95 -21.28 36.36
N TYR A 879 47.93 -20.47 36.26
CA TYR A 879 47.42 -20.08 34.94
C TYR A 879 48.22 -18.98 34.24
N PHE A 880 48.77 -18.01 35.00
CA PHE A 880 49.56 -16.90 34.48
C PHE A 880 51.02 -16.93 34.84
N LYS A 881 51.57 -18.11 35.16
CA LYS A 881 52.99 -18.28 35.57
C LYS A 881 53.96 -17.74 34.53
N GLU A 882 53.62 -17.86 33.22
CA GLU A 882 54.44 -17.42 32.10
C GLU A 882 54.10 -15.98 31.65
N ASN A 883 52.99 -15.44 32.14
CA ASN A 883 52.53 -14.11 31.74
C ASN A 883 53.20 -13.05 32.61
N LYS A 884 53.75 -12.02 31.96
CA LYS A 884 54.37 -10.90 32.69
C LYS A 884 53.29 -10.00 33.27
N GLU A 885 53.31 -9.83 34.60
CA GLU A 885 52.47 -8.87 35.31
C GLU A 885 52.89 -7.44 34.93
N ILE A 886 51.93 -6.61 34.56
CA ILE A 886 52.15 -5.18 34.26
C ILE A 886 52.33 -4.48 35.60
N LYS A 887 53.54 -4.07 35.88
CA LYS A 887 53.86 -3.35 37.13
C LYS A 887 53.36 -1.92 37.02
N VAL A 888 52.31 -1.58 37.77
CA VAL A 888 51.91 -0.20 37.99
C VAL A 888 52.83 0.38 39.08
N TYR A 889 53.67 1.34 38.71
CA TYR A 889 54.50 2.02 39.67
C TYR A 889 53.59 2.83 40.62
N LYS A 890 53.73 2.55 41.94
CA LYS A 890 53.07 3.33 42.97
C LYS A 890 53.89 4.54 43.28
N ILE A 891 53.27 5.65 43.64
CA ILE A 891 53.94 6.82 44.19
C ILE A 891 54.61 6.41 45.50
N HIS A 892 55.85 6.79 45.67
CA HIS A 892 56.53 6.58 46.92
C HIS A 892 55.86 7.42 48.01
N ASP A 893 55.56 6.82 49.18
CA ASP A 893 54.90 7.54 50.24
C ASP A 893 55.81 8.55 50.90
N GLU A 894 57.15 8.38 50.77
CA GLU A 894 58.14 9.30 51.23
C GLU A 894 58.90 10.01 50.14
N SER A 895 59.14 11.32 50.30
CA SER A 895 59.96 12.09 49.33
C SER A 895 61.41 11.64 49.31
N LYS A 896 61.90 11.22 48.15
CA LYS A 896 63.35 10.83 48.00
C LYS A 896 64.03 11.89 47.11
N ILE A 897 65.28 12.29 47.56
CA ILE A 897 66.08 13.22 46.81
C ILE A 897 66.50 12.57 45.51
N GLY A 898 66.27 13.27 44.39
CA GLY A 898 66.60 12.80 43.01
C GLY A 898 65.55 11.98 42.37
N VAL A 899 64.34 11.80 42.97
CA VAL A 899 63.22 11.07 42.36
C VAL A 899 62.05 12.01 42.07
N ILE A 900 61.60 12.06 40.82
CA ILE A 900 60.47 12.87 40.39
C ILE A 900 59.38 11.90 39.84
N ASN A 901 58.14 12.05 40.29
CA ASN A 901 57.05 11.33 39.74
C ASN A 901 56.50 12.02 38.47
N ALA A 902 56.84 11.47 37.30
CA ALA A 902 56.30 11.94 36.01
C ALA A 902 54.96 11.25 35.71
N LEU A 903 53.99 12.03 35.20
CA LEU A 903 52.75 11.48 34.71
C LEU A 903 52.93 11.07 33.24
N TRP A 904 52.47 9.94 32.88
CA TRP A 904 52.38 9.51 31.49
C TRP A 904 50.91 9.16 31.10
N ALA A 905 50.55 9.42 29.91
CA ALA A 905 49.31 8.99 29.32
C ALA A 905 49.57 8.53 27.88
N ASN A 906 48.88 7.49 27.46
CA ASN A 906 48.97 7.01 26.06
C ASN A 906 47.65 7.29 25.31
N GLN A 907 47.69 7.08 23.99
CA GLN A 907 46.52 7.24 23.13
C GLN A 907 45.39 6.23 23.43
N LEU A 908 45.68 5.20 24.23
CA LEU A 908 44.73 4.16 24.62
C LEU A 908 43.94 4.50 25.90
N SER A 909 43.91 5.77 26.29
CA SER A 909 43.26 6.27 27.53
C SER A 909 43.80 5.65 28.81
N GLN A 910 45.06 5.25 28.78
CA GLN A 910 45.79 4.77 29.96
C GLN A 910 46.73 5.86 30.44
N GLY A 911 46.87 5.95 31.72
CA GLY A 911 47.81 6.83 32.36
C GLY A 911 48.35 6.23 33.67
N GLY A 912 49.43 6.75 34.13
CA GLY A 912 50.05 6.30 35.35
C GLY A 912 51.15 7.21 35.78
N VAL A 913 51.86 6.82 36.83
CA VAL A 913 53.01 7.51 37.37
C VAL A 913 54.26 6.72 37.04
N LEU A 914 55.32 7.41 36.56
CA LEU A 914 56.62 6.86 36.33
C LEU A 914 57.63 7.61 37.23
N PRO A 915 58.20 6.95 38.24
CA PRO A 915 59.24 7.55 39.01
C PRO A 915 60.49 7.67 38.15
N LEU A 916 60.92 8.89 37.90
CA LEU A 916 62.17 9.23 37.23
C LEU A 916 63.24 9.49 38.30
N GLN A 917 64.33 8.76 38.21
CA GLN A 917 65.43 8.86 39.13
C GLN A 917 66.67 9.50 38.49
#